data_cf7cca13909ec4a230a84dcd35e83a9b
#
_entry.id   cf7cca13909ec4a230a84dcd35e83a9b
#
_cell.length_a   1.000
_cell.length_b   1.000
_cell.length_c   1.000
_cell.angle_alpha   90.00
_cell.angle_beta   90.00
_cell.angle_gamma   90.00
#
_symmetry.space_group_name_H-M   'P 1'
#
loop_
_entity.id
_entity.type
_entity.pdbx_description
1 polymer ?
#
loop_
_entity_poly.entity_id
_entity_poly.type
_entity_poly.pdbx_seq_one_letter_code
_entity_poly.pdbx_strand_id
1 'polypeptide(L)'
;MPRRRYGATYDIRHYSSEKENKMHTLRSHIFVAGLLAFAVVNGNAQKPATGWTDYVGGPDSSHFSPLKQITPANVSKLDVAWTFPAGDGFYSSSPLVIDNIAYVAAKHGALVALDAATGKELWSHPFASSGGRAGISQQRGMNYWESKDRSDRRILVTTGGYLYAINALTGKDVDSFSDHGKLDLKTGIDRAPIALASRTPGRTFENLIILGSFTGEGYLAPPGDIRAFDVHTGKLVWIFHTIPRPGEMGYDSWPKDAYKYMGGVDVWGEFTIDVKRGIVYFPVASAKYELYGADRHGNNLYADSLLALDARTGKYLWHFQTVHHDVWDYDPNQAPQLATVRHNGKMVDVVALPSKNGFLYVFDRVTGKPLWPIEERPVPQSDLPGEKTSPTQPFPTVVPPFARQNMTVNDLYTGFMTPEEVVWWKERLSKAKSGLFTPPGLTETIQIPGVTGGASFFGSGADAAKGMVFVESKNVPSILKMVPDGESISTNNGGLIPSRIDAHPQPNPRAAGAASLPARLGRTIYEQTCQVCHGPDLKGDRGPALDTVVSRLGPDGVRKVIHNGRGAMPPFPSIPSQGVSDVIAFLKQPDLAPPGSAVAGNTLTEHIEPDYPANLVPKPPRYKTGYGQEGYIITPPWSTITAYNLNTGKIMWQTPYGDTPQAGPSDTLRGNVFPRSGFVILASGLVVFVDNQSKLYALDQKTGKVLFTRDAPNGAVGVPAVYEVGGREYILFALTGGPAFSAGLRMAPGGVNTPAGPKSYVAFALPVTK
;
A
#
# COMPACT_ATOMS: atom_id res chain seq x y z
N MET A 1 42.91 20.88 39.41
CA MET A 1 42.46 20.82 40.84
C MET A 1 40.97 20.87 40.86
N PRO A 2 40.26 20.12 41.75
CA PRO A 2 40.26 18.62 41.83
C PRO A 2 38.88 18.01 41.56
N ARG A 3 38.94 16.70 41.33
CA ARG A 3 37.83 15.75 41.21
C ARG A 3 36.99 15.65 42.50
N ARG A 4 35.69 15.45 42.44
CA ARG A 4 34.92 14.72 43.46
C ARG A 4 34.07 13.65 42.84
N ARG A 5 34.39 12.40 43.21
CA ARG A 5 33.58 11.19 43.09
C ARG A 5 32.56 11.16 44.24
N TYR A 6 31.33 10.70 43.96
CA TYR A 6 30.50 10.08 45.01
C TYR A 6 30.02 8.73 44.49
N GLY A 7 30.52 7.68 45.16
CA GLY A 7 29.97 6.35 45.12
C GLY A 7 29.05 6.14 46.36
N ALA A 8 27.98 5.44 46.17
CA ALA A 8 27.17 4.89 47.25
C ALA A 8 26.88 3.42 46.96
N THR A 9 27.58 2.59 47.70
CA THR A 9 27.35 1.14 47.89
C THR A 9 26.21 0.95 48.87
N TYR A 10 25.23 0.08 48.52
CA TYR A 10 24.32 -0.48 49.52
C TYR A 10 24.56 -1.97 49.71
N ASP A 11 24.66 -2.31 50.99
CA ASP A 11 25.10 -3.53 51.63
C ASP A 11 23.96 -4.56 51.71
N ILE A 12 24.28 -5.85 51.47
CA ILE A 12 23.40 -6.99 51.62
C ILE A 12 23.61 -7.57 53.00
N ARG A 13 22.57 -7.68 53.80
CA ARG A 13 22.61 -8.50 55.02
C ARG A 13 21.60 -9.66 54.91
N HIS A 14 22.21 -10.83 55.11
CA HIS A 14 21.57 -12.12 55.39
C HIS A 14 20.69 -12.08 56.64
N TYR A 15 19.61 -12.86 56.57
CA TYR A 15 19.02 -13.46 57.79
C TYR A 15 18.75 -14.95 57.51
N SER A 16 19.51 -15.80 58.26
CA SER A 16 19.32 -17.21 58.44
C SER A 16 18.68 -17.44 59.81
N SER A 17 17.75 -18.34 59.97
CA SER A 17 17.60 -19.13 61.20
C SER A 17 16.86 -20.43 60.95
N GLU A 18 17.55 -21.46 61.32
CA GLU A 18 17.13 -22.85 61.48
C GLU A 18 16.01 -23.07 62.49
N LYS A 19 15.25 -24.13 62.34
CA LYS A 19 15.03 -25.10 63.45
C LYS A 19 14.59 -26.46 62.92
N GLU A 20 15.34 -27.42 63.41
CA GLU A 20 15.24 -28.88 63.26
C GLU A 20 14.11 -29.57 64.05
N ASN A 21 13.86 -30.82 63.56
CA ASN A 21 13.58 -32.07 64.30
C ASN A 21 12.12 -32.43 64.66
N LYS A 22 11.64 -33.58 64.25
CA LYS A 22 11.94 -34.93 64.69
C LYS A 22 11.23 -35.98 63.87
N MET A 23 11.99 -37.05 63.62
CA MET A 23 11.62 -38.37 63.11
C MET A 23 10.69 -39.15 63.98
N HIS A 24 9.73 -39.94 63.45
CA HIS A 24 9.40 -41.29 63.92
C HIS A 24 8.86 -42.14 62.73
N THR A 25 9.52 -43.27 62.56
CA THR A 25 9.22 -44.42 61.73
C THR A 25 7.96 -45.17 62.18
N LEU A 26 7.13 -45.63 61.20
CA LEU A 26 6.52 -46.97 61.25
C LEU A 26 6.21 -47.54 59.88
N ARG A 27 6.67 -48.77 59.64
CA ARG A 27 6.43 -49.57 58.43
C ARG A 27 5.00 -50.14 58.48
N SER A 28 4.32 -50.13 57.34
CA SER A 28 3.35 -51.21 56.99
C SER A 28 3.13 -51.17 55.45
N HIS A 29 3.32 -52.34 54.85
CA HIS A 29 3.07 -52.63 53.47
C HIS A 29 1.56 -52.72 53.21
N ILE A 30 1.10 -51.95 52.16
CA ILE A 30 -0.12 -52.30 51.46
C ILE A 30 0.12 -52.00 49.98
N PHE A 31 0.07 -53.04 49.14
CA PHE A 31 0.01 -52.96 47.69
C PHE A 31 -1.33 -52.34 47.31
N VAL A 32 -1.29 -51.17 46.67
CA VAL A 32 -2.42 -50.62 45.89
C VAL A 32 -1.92 -50.23 44.56
N ALA A 33 -2.40 -50.93 43.51
CA ALA A 33 -2.21 -50.59 42.12
C ALA A 33 -2.85 -49.22 41.83
N GLY A 34 -2.02 -48.18 41.73
CA GLY A 34 -2.44 -46.86 41.30
C GLY A 34 -2.47 -46.77 39.79
N LEU A 35 -3.64 -46.76 39.19
CA LEU A 35 -3.87 -46.32 37.82
C LEU A 35 -3.32 -44.88 37.65
N LEU A 36 -2.24 -44.74 36.90
CA LEU A 36 -1.81 -43.47 36.36
C LEU A 36 -2.83 -43.02 35.29
N ALA A 37 -3.82 -42.25 35.71
CA ALA A 37 -4.63 -41.47 34.78
C ALA A 37 -3.74 -40.39 34.16
N PHE A 38 -3.20 -40.63 32.95
CA PHE A 38 -2.74 -39.59 32.08
C PHE A 38 -3.94 -38.69 31.76
N ALA A 39 -4.03 -37.56 32.41
CA ALA A 39 -4.86 -36.46 31.92
C ALA A 39 -4.31 -36.04 30.54
N VAL A 40 -4.87 -36.61 29.49
CA VAL A 40 -4.76 -36.07 28.14
C VAL A 40 -5.43 -34.70 28.23
N VAL A 41 -4.62 -33.68 28.38
CA VAL A 41 -5.05 -32.32 28.07
C VAL A 41 -5.40 -32.37 26.59
N ASN A 42 -6.68 -32.59 26.30
CA ASN A 42 -7.25 -32.30 25.01
C ASN A 42 -7.09 -30.77 24.79
N GLY A 43 -5.91 -30.37 24.32
CA GLY A 43 -5.79 -29.13 23.59
C GLY A 43 -6.79 -29.26 22.45
N ASN A 44 -7.83 -28.46 22.47
CA ASN A 44 -8.71 -28.27 21.34
C ASN A 44 -7.79 -27.88 20.18
N ALA A 45 -7.39 -28.84 19.37
CA ALA A 45 -6.79 -28.59 18.07
C ALA A 45 -7.86 -27.82 17.31
N GLN A 46 -7.68 -26.50 17.23
CA GLN A 46 -8.52 -25.63 16.45
C GLN A 46 -8.55 -26.24 15.05
N LYS A 47 -9.74 -26.61 14.56
CA LYS A 47 -9.88 -27.09 13.18
C LYS A 47 -9.13 -26.10 12.28
N PRO A 48 -8.30 -26.56 11.34
CA PRO A 48 -7.65 -25.67 10.41
C PRO A 48 -8.70 -24.73 9.80
N ALA A 49 -8.41 -23.44 9.76
CA ALA A 49 -9.31 -22.47 9.16
C ALA A 49 -9.60 -22.92 7.72
N THR A 50 -10.84 -23.24 7.41
CA THR A 50 -11.29 -23.64 6.07
C THR A 50 -11.61 -22.42 5.19
N GLY A 51 -11.57 -21.22 5.75
CA GLY A 51 -11.89 -19.95 5.10
C GLY A 51 -10.68 -19.03 4.94
N TRP A 52 -10.92 -17.90 4.24
CA TRP A 52 -10.00 -16.77 4.11
C TRP A 52 -10.61 -15.57 4.82
N THR A 53 -10.60 -15.64 6.16
CA THR A 53 -11.46 -14.82 7.03
C THR A 53 -10.93 -13.42 7.28
N ASP A 54 -9.66 -13.19 6.97
CA ASP A 54 -9.01 -11.90 7.15
C ASP A 54 -8.43 -11.38 5.83
N TYR A 55 -8.32 -10.08 5.74
CA TYR A 55 -7.63 -9.41 4.66
C TYR A 55 -6.22 -10.00 4.46
N VAL A 56 -5.91 -10.44 3.24
CA VAL A 56 -4.65 -11.06 2.83
C VAL A 56 -4.24 -12.31 3.65
N GLY A 57 -5.22 -13.06 4.13
CA GLY A 57 -5.06 -14.43 4.65
C GLY A 57 -5.08 -14.58 6.16
N GLY A 58 -4.77 -13.54 6.91
CA GLY A 58 -4.75 -13.59 8.36
C GLY A 58 -4.34 -12.27 9.00
N PRO A 59 -4.51 -12.10 10.32
CA PRO A 59 -4.05 -10.91 11.03
C PRO A 59 -2.53 -10.69 10.88
N ASP A 60 -1.79 -11.77 10.60
CA ASP A 60 -0.35 -11.80 10.36
C ASP A 60 0.05 -11.43 8.91
N SER A 61 -0.92 -11.17 8.04
CA SER A 61 -0.69 -10.81 6.63
C SER A 61 0.18 -11.80 5.86
N SER A 62 0.17 -13.08 6.23
CA SER A 62 1.15 -14.07 5.75
C SER A 62 0.92 -14.56 4.33
N HIS A 63 -0.25 -14.31 3.73
CA HIS A 63 -0.67 -14.91 2.44
C HIS A 63 -0.63 -16.45 2.44
N PHE A 64 -0.67 -17.06 3.61
CA PHE A 64 -0.48 -18.50 3.80
C PHE A 64 -1.82 -19.21 4.00
N SER A 65 -1.99 -20.32 3.28
CA SER A 65 -3.09 -21.26 3.49
C SER A 65 -2.59 -22.59 4.05
N PRO A 66 -3.17 -23.11 5.13
CA PRO A 66 -2.85 -24.44 5.67
C PRO A 66 -3.41 -25.60 4.84
N LEU A 67 -4.25 -25.33 3.85
CA LEU A 67 -4.86 -26.32 2.97
C LEU A 67 -3.81 -27.05 2.13
N LYS A 68 -4.08 -28.31 1.76
CA LYS A 68 -3.09 -29.20 1.13
C LYS A 68 -3.65 -30.06 0.01
N GLN A 69 -4.87 -29.82 -0.46
CA GLN A 69 -5.46 -30.64 -1.52
C GLN A 69 -4.79 -30.33 -2.87
N ILE A 70 -4.49 -29.06 -3.13
CA ILE A 70 -3.75 -28.63 -4.33
C ILE A 70 -2.25 -28.76 -4.02
N THR A 71 -1.54 -29.60 -4.78
CA THR A 71 -0.14 -30.00 -4.52
C THR A 71 0.73 -29.84 -5.77
N PRO A 72 2.07 -29.88 -5.67
CA PRO A 72 2.95 -29.93 -6.83
C PRO A 72 2.63 -31.07 -7.81
N ALA A 73 2.12 -32.20 -7.32
CA ALA A 73 1.82 -33.35 -8.15
C ALA A 73 0.50 -33.24 -8.95
N ASN A 74 -0.43 -32.38 -8.52
CA ASN A 74 -1.76 -32.27 -9.13
C ASN A 74 -2.13 -30.86 -9.61
N VAL A 75 -1.29 -29.86 -9.37
CA VAL A 75 -1.56 -28.46 -9.75
C VAL A 75 -1.82 -28.30 -11.26
N SER A 76 -1.25 -29.15 -12.10
CA SER A 76 -1.50 -29.16 -13.54
C SER A 76 -2.95 -29.54 -13.92
N LYS A 77 -3.73 -30.08 -12.97
CA LYS A 77 -5.15 -30.42 -13.14
C LYS A 77 -6.09 -29.29 -12.67
N LEU A 78 -5.56 -28.14 -12.19
CA LEU A 78 -6.40 -27.01 -11.83
C LEU A 78 -7.26 -26.56 -13.01
N ASP A 79 -8.54 -26.36 -12.75
CA ASP A 79 -9.49 -25.86 -13.73
C ASP A 79 -10.42 -24.81 -13.11
N VAL A 80 -11.11 -24.05 -13.98
CA VAL A 80 -12.12 -23.08 -13.54
C VAL A 80 -13.30 -23.83 -12.92
N ALA A 81 -13.59 -23.56 -11.65
CA ALA A 81 -14.73 -24.12 -10.95
C ALA A 81 -15.98 -23.26 -11.16
N TRP A 82 -15.82 -21.94 -11.05
CA TRP A 82 -16.86 -20.98 -11.32
C TRP A 82 -16.28 -19.59 -11.67
N THR A 83 -17.09 -18.75 -12.29
CA THR A 83 -16.78 -17.38 -12.67
C THR A 83 -17.94 -16.46 -12.30
N PHE A 84 -17.64 -15.28 -11.73
CA PHE A 84 -18.59 -14.22 -11.46
C PHE A 84 -18.19 -12.95 -12.21
N PRO A 85 -19.03 -12.37 -13.09
CA PRO A 85 -18.74 -11.14 -13.79
C PRO A 85 -18.66 -9.95 -12.82
N ALA A 86 -17.51 -9.28 -12.75
CA ALA A 86 -17.33 -8.14 -11.84
C ALA A 86 -18.01 -6.86 -12.38
N GLY A 87 -18.32 -6.80 -13.66
CA GLY A 87 -18.81 -5.60 -14.34
C GLY A 87 -17.69 -4.64 -14.72
N ASP A 88 -18.06 -3.53 -15.37
CA ASP A 88 -17.12 -2.49 -15.76
C ASP A 88 -16.51 -1.81 -14.53
N GLY A 89 -15.25 -1.44 -14.61
CA GLY A 89 -14.50 -0.82 -13.52
C GLY A 89 -13.14 -1.47 -13.30
N PHE A 90 -12.36 -0.90 -12.42
CA PHE A 90 -11.09 -1.47 -11.93
C PHE A 90 -11.31 -1.83 -10.45
N TYR A 91 -11.13 -3.08 -10.11
CA TYR A 91 -11.35 -3.58 -8.74
C TYR A 91 -10.05 -4.13 -8.20
N SER A 92 -9.47 -3.47 -7.19
CA SER A 92 -8.21 -3.87 -6.55
C SER A 92 -8.40 -4.64 -5.25
N SER A 93 -9.62 -5.07 -4.94
CA SER A 93 -9.97 -5.67 -3.66
C SER A 93 -9.61 -7.15 -3.58
N SER A 94 -8.88 -7.53 -2.53
CA SER A 94 -8.70 -8.92 -2.14
C SER A 94 -10.01 -9.50 -1.58
N PRO A 95 -10.46 -10.69 -2.03
CA PRO A 95 -11.68 -11.30 -1.52
C PRO A 95 -11.53 -11.77 -0.07
N LEU A 96 -12.66 -11.82 0.67
CA LEU A 96 -12.77 -12.61 1.91
C LEU A 96 -13.68 -13.81 1.67
N VAL A 97 -13.43 -14.91 2.38
CA VAL A 97 -14.32 -16.08 2.36
C VAL A 97 -14.56 -16.55 3.79
N ILE A 98 -15.79 -16.39 4.26
CA ILE A 98 -16.22 -16.76 5.60
C ILE A 98 -17.33 -17.79 5.50
N ASP A 99 -17.17 -18.91 6.12
CA ASP A 99 -18.04 -20.08 5.95
C ASP A 99 -18.17 -20.41 4.44
N ASN A 100 -19.37 -20.29 3.87
CA ASN A 100 -19.63 -20.54 2.45
C ASN A 100 -19.91 -19.25 1.66
N ILE A 101 -19.53 -18.07 2.18
CA ILE A 101 -19.82 -16.79 1.55
C ILE A 101 -18.50 -16.10 1.16
N ALA A 102 -18.35 -15.78 -0.12
CA ALA A 102 -17.26 -14.96 -0.64
C ALA A 102 -17.73 -13.49 -0.78
N TYR A 103 -16.97 -12.56 -0.20
CA TYR A 103 -17.23 -11.11 -0.28
C TYR A 103 -16.24 -10.46 -1.23
N VAL A 104 -16.76 -9.74 -2.20
CA VAL A 104 -15.98 -9.14 -3.29
C VAL A 104 -16.44 -7.72 -3.61
N ALA A 105 -15.57 -6.92 -4.22
CA ALA A 105 -15.93 -5.62 -4.80
C ALA A 105 -16.28 -5.80 -6.28
N ALA A 106 -17.51 -5.45 -6.70
CA ALA A 106 -17.96 -5.63 -8.07
C ALA A 106 -19.05 -4.59 -8.43
N LYS A 107 -19.64 -4.67 -9.62
CA LYS A 107 -20.86 -3.91 -9.99
C LYS A 107 -20.76 -2.41 -9.67
N HIS A 108 -19.81 -1.71 -10.28
CA HIS A 108 -19.55 -0.29 -10.05
C HIS A 108 -19.15 0.07 -8.60
N GLY A 109 -18.44 -0.85 -7.93
CA GLY A 109 -17.89 -0.61 -6.59
C GLY A 109 -18.85 -0.97 -5.45
N ALA A 110 -19.84 -1.80 -5.69
CA ALA A 110 -20.64 -2.42 -4.64
C ALA A 110 -19.85 -3.50 -3.88
N LEU A 111 -20.24 -3.73 -2.63
CA LEU A 111 -19.89 -4.95 -1.90
C LEU A 111 -20.87 -6.04 -2.30
N VAL A 112 -20.37 -7.18 -2.77
CA VAL A 112 -21.19 -8.30 -3.23
C VAL A 112 -20.84 -9.55 -2.45
N ALA A 113 -21.83 -10.28 -1.95
CA ALA A 113 -21.69 -11.58 -1.35
C ALA A 113 -22.10 -12.67 -2.36
N LEU A 114 -21.22 -13.67 -2.49
CA LEU A 114 -21.42 -14.80 -3.39
C LEU A 114 -21.42 -16.11 -2.59
N ASP A 115 -22.20 -17.09 -3.05
CA ASP A 115 -22.01 -18.47 -2.63
C ASP A 115 -20.61 -18.95 -3.06
N ALA A 116 -19.77 -19.33 -2.12
CA ALA A 116 -18.36 -19.61 -2.39
C ALA A 116 -18.12 -20.91 -3.18
N ALA A 117 -19.12 -21.82 -3.24
CA ALA A 117 -19.00 -23.05 -4.01
C ALA A 117 -19.37 -22.86 -5.50
N THR A 118 -20.25 -21.89 -5.79
CA THR A 118 -20.89 -21.74 -7.11
C THR A 118 -20.67 -20.40 -7.78
N GLY A 119 -20.25 -19.37 -7.03
CA GLY A 119 -20.16 -17.99 -7.50
C GLY A 119 -21.53 -17.29 -7.67
N LYS A 120 -22.63 -17.92 -7.22
CA LYS A 120 -23.97 -17.32 -7.29
C LYS A 120 -24.06 -16.14 -6.31
N GLU A 121 -24.59 -15.01 -6.78
CA GLU A 121 -24.85 -13.85 -5.94
C GLU A 121 -25.93 -14.13 -4.91
N LEU A 122 -25.66 -13.74 -3.67
CA LEU A 122 -26.55 -13.83 -2.51
C LEU A 122 -27.20 -12.47 -2.22
N TRP A 123 -26.36 -11.42 -2.19
CA TRP A 123 -26.81 -10.04 -2.01
C TRP A 123 -25.74 -9.06 -2.53
N SER A 124 -26.14 -7.81 -2.71
CA SER A 124 -25.28 -6.70 -3.14
C SER A 124 -25.62 -5.44 -2.35
N HIS A 125 -24.60 -4.72 -1.85
CA HIS A 125 -24.70 -3.44 -1.17
C HIS A 125 -24.01 -2.36 -1.98
N PRO A 126 -24.76 -1.41 -2.59
CA PRO A 126 -24.18 -0.31 -3.35
C PRO A 126 -23.68 0.80 -2.41
N PHE A 127 -22.60 1.47 -2.79
CA PHE A 127 -22.12 2.69 -2.12
C PHE A 127 -22.32 3.89 -3.03
N ALA A 128 -22.57 5.05 -2.42
CA ALA A 128 -22.62 6.30 -3.17
C ALA A 128 -21.26 6.58 -3.86
N SER A 129 -21.31 6.98 -5.11
CA SER A 129 -20.11 7.43 -5.83
C SER A 129 -19.66 8.78 -5.28
N SER A 130 -18.38 8.93 -4.98
CA SER A 130 -17.79 10.20 -4.58
C SER A 130 -16.53 10.50 -5.38
N GLY A 131 -16.38 11.73 -5.85
CA GLY A 131 -15.19 12.18 -6.58
C GLY A 131 -14.88 11.39 -7.85
N GLY A 132 -15.89 10.94 -8.60
CA GLY A 132 -15.75 10.16 -9.84
C GLY A 132 -15.27 8.71 -9.64
N ARG A 133 -15.20 8.22 -8.39
CA ARG A 133 -14.87 6.83 -8.05
C ARG A 133 -16.11 6.12 -7.55
N ALA A 134 -16.35 4.94 -8.11
CA ALA A 134 -17.51 4.13 -7.72
C ALA A 134 -17.18 3.31 -6.47
N GLY A 135 -17.85 3.59 -5.35
CA GLY A 135 -17.85 2.79 -4.14
C GLY A 135 -16.47 2.28 -3.69
N ILE A 136 -16.37 0.97 -3.46
CA ILE A 136 -15.15 0.31 -2.95
C ILE A 136 -14.21 -0.22 -4.06
N SER A 137 -14.38 0.21 -5.31
CA SER A 137 -13.61 -0.33 -6.45
C SER A 137 -12.10 -0.21 -6.31
N GLN A 138 -11.59 0.83 -5.64
CA GLN A 138 -10.16 1.04 -5.44
C GLN A 138 -9.68 0.67 -4.03
N GLN A 139 -10.53 0.12 -3.19
CA GLN A 139 -10.14 -0.39 -1.88
C GLN A 139 -9.41 -1.71 -2.03
N ARG A 140 -8.32 -1.90 -1.26
CA ARG A 140 -7.48 -3.10 -1.35
C ARG A 140 -8.12 -4.34 -0.74
N GLY A 141 -9.14 -4.13 0.09
CA GLY A 141 -9.88 -5.21 0.74
C GLY A 141 -10.89 -4.68 1.74
N MET A 142 -11.31 -5.55 2.61
CA MET A 142 -12.28 -5.32 3.68
C MET A 142 -11.90 -6.16 4.90
N ASN A 143 -12.50 -5.89 6.05
CA ASN A 143 -12.36 -6.71 7.25
C ASN A 143 -13.67 -7.40 7.58
N TYR A 144 -13.56 -8.57 8.19
CA TYR A 144 -14.66 -9.26 8.84
C TYR A 144 -14.47 -9.20 10.36
N TRP A 145 -15.59 -9.04 11.06
CA TRP A 145 -15.65 -9.16 12.51
C TRP A 145 -16.92 -9.88 12.91
N GLU A 146 -16.84 -10.72 13.94
CA GLU A 146 -18.02 -11.38 14.53
C GLU A 146 -17.96 -11.39 16.05
N SER A 147 -19.14 -11.35 16.69
CA SER A 147 -19.28 -11.58 18.13
C SER A 147 -18.97 -13.03 18.47
N LYS A 148 -18.62 -13.30 19.74
CA LYS A 148 -18.26 -14.67 20.20
C LYS A 148 -19.37 -15.69 19.97
N ASP A 149 -20.62 -15.28 20.09
CA ASP A 149 -21.81 -16.09 19.87
C ASP A 149 -22.26 -16.11 18.39
N ARG A 150 -21.54 -15.36 17.53
CA ARG A 150 -21.80 -15.21 16.09
C ARG A 150 -23.17 -14.61 15.74
N SER A 151 -23.83 -13.97 16.70
CA SER A 151 -25.12 -13.28 16.46
C SER A 151 -24.96 -11.96 15.72
N ASP A 152 -23.82 -11.28 15.89
CA ASP A 152 -23.44 -10.05 15.19
C ASP A 152 -22.23 -10.33 14.30
N ARG A 153 -22.39 -10.13 12.98
CA ARG A 153 -21.35 -10.37 11.97
C ARG A 153 -21.31 -9.18 11.01
N ARG A 154 -20.13 -8.58 10.88
CA ARG A 154 -19.94 -7.32 10.17
C ARG A 154 -18.85 -7.42 9.12
N ILE A 155 -19.09 -6.84 7.95
CA ILE A 155 -18.06 -6.43 7.01
C ILE A 155 -17.76 -4.96 7.30
N LEU A 156 -16.48 -4.64 7.55
CA LEU A 156 -15.98 -3.28 7.77
C LEU A 156 -15.19 -2.86 6.54
N VAL A 157 -15.60 -1.79 5.87
CA VAL A 157 -14.97 -1.33 4.63
C VAL A 157 -14.95 0.19 4.54
N THR A 158 -13.84 0.74 4.05
CA THR A 158 -13.67 2.19 3.88
C THR A 158 -14.01 2.61 2.46
N THR A 159 -14.75 3.70 2.30
CA THR A 159 -14.94 4.37 1.00
C THR A 159 -15.47 5.80 1.19
N GLY A 160 -15.16 6.69 0.25
CA GLY A 160 -15.72 8.05 0.24
C GLY A 160 -15.43 8.91 1.49
N GLY A 161 -14.37 8.60 2.23
CA GLY A 161 -14.05 9.29 3.48
C GLY A 161 -14.73 8.70 4.72
N TYR A 162 -15.38 7.55 4.60
CA TYR A 162 -16.09 6.89 5.70
C TYR A 162 -15.64 5.44 5.87
N LEU A 163 -15.76 4.93 7.10
CA LEU A 163 -15.76 3.50 7.41
C LEU A 163 -17.22 3.05 7.56
N TYR A 164 -17.61 2.04 6.81
CA TYR A 164 -18.94 1.44 6.88
C TYR A 164 -18.91 0.12 7.65
N ALA A 165 -19.97 -0.15 8.41
CA ALA A 165 -20.25 -1.44 9.02
C ALA A 165 -21.50 -2.04 8.37
N ILE A 166 -21.32 -3.13 7.63
CA ILE A 166 -22.36 -3.83 6.90
C ILE A 166 -22.62 -5.19 7.54
N ASN A 167 -23.89 -5.56 7.76
CA ASN A 167 -24.23 -6.89 8.25
C ASN A 167 -23.84 -7.94 7.20
N ALA A 168 -22.94 -8.84 7.58
CA ALA A 168 -22.33 -9.79 6.66
C ALA A 168 -23.33 -10.78 6.05
N LEU A 169 -24.44 -11.09 6.72
CA LEU A 169 -25.42 -12.04 6.22
C LEU A 169 -26.47 -11.41 5.31
N THR A 170 -26.80 -10.13 5.52
CA THR A 170 -27.93 -9.47 4.84
C THR A 170 -27.53 -8.35 3.88
N GLY A 171 -26.30 -7.85 3.96
CA GLY A 171 -25.82 -6.71 3.19
C GLY A 171 -26.42 -5.37 3.63
N LYS A 172 -27.13 -5.29 4.76
CA LYS A 172 -27.70 -4.05 5.28
C LYS A 172 -26.69 -3.31 6.16
N ASP A 173 -26.82 -1.98 6.21
CA ASP A 173 -26.07 -1.16 7.16
C ASP A 173 -26.34 -1.61 8.60
N VAL A 174 -25.33 -1.56 9.46
CA VAL A 174 -25.45 -1.81 10.91
C VAL A 174 -25.78 -0.49 11.57
N ASP A 175 -27.06 -0.21 11.73
CA ASP A 175 -27.60 1.09 12.17
C ASP A 175 -27.05 1.58 13.51
N SER A 176 -26.66 0.64 14.41
CA SER A 176 -26.05 0.95 15.71
C SER A 176 -24.60 1.42 15.64
N PHE A 177 -23.95 1.32 14.47
CA PHE A 177 -22.56 1.75 14.28
C PHE A 177 -22.49 3.22 13.88
N SER A 178 -21.91 4.06 14.74
CA SER A 178 -21.69 5.52 14.51
C SER A 178 -22.95 6.23 13.98
N ASP A 179 -22.85 6.93 12.84
CA ASP A 179 -23.97 7.60 12.18
C ASP A 179 -24.62 6.64 11.17
N HIS A 180 -25.63 5.87 11.62
CA HIS A 180 -26.39 4.93 10.78
C HIS A 180 -25.52 4.04 9.89
N GLY A 181 -24.54 3.35 10.51
CA GLY A 181 -23.66 2.39 9.83
C GLY A 181 -22.37 2.97 9.25
N LYS A 182 -22.10 4.27 9.39
CA LYS A 182 -20.91 4.91 8.83
C LYS A 182 -20.20 5.85 9.81
N LEU A 183 -18.88 5.78 9.85
CA LEU A 183 -17.99 6.61 10.65
C LEU A 183 -17.17 7.53 9.74
N ASP A 184 -17.17 8.84 10.01
CA ASP A 184 -16.31 9.81 9.32
C ASP A 184 -14.83 9.57 9.68
N LEU A 185 -13.98 9.29 8.67
CA LEU A 185 -12.56 9.05 8.84
C LEU A 185 -11.78 10.27 9.35
N LYS A 186 -12.37 11.47 9.38
CA LYS A 186 -11.75 12.66 9.98
C LYS A 186 -11.78 12.64 11.51
N THR A 187 -12.58 11.77 12.12
CA THR A 187 -12.71 11.67 13.58
C THR A 187 -11.35 11.46 14.23
N GLY A 188 -10.97 12.37 15.12
CA GLY A 188 -9.69 12.35 15.85
C GLY A 188 -8.50 12.97 15.11
N ILE A 189 -8.65 13.46 13.88
CA ILE A 189 -7.58 14.16 13.15
C ILE A 189 -7.74 15.67 13.28
N ASP A 190 -6.75 16.36 13.85
CA ASP A 190 -6.81 17.80 14.14
C ASP A 190 -6.86 18.69 12.90
N ARG A 191 -6.11 18.33 11.86
CA ARG A 191 -6.03 19.06 10.59
C ARG A 191 -6.61 18.21 9.46
N ALA A 192 -7.82 17.70 9.68
CA ALA A 192 -8.47 16.87 8.68
C ALA A 192 -8.77 17.67 7.42
N PRO A 193 -8.42 17.16 6.24
CA PRO A 193 -8.80 17.75 4.95
C PRO A 193 -10.32 17.67 4.74
N ILE A 194 -10.79 18.20 3.62
CA ILE A 194 -12.19 18.06 3.19
C ILE A 194 -12.58 16.57 3.12
N ALA A 195 -11.66 15.72 2.66
CA ALA A 195 -11.81 14.26 2.71
C ALA A 195 -10.51 13.59 3.10
N LEU A 196 -10.56 12.64 4.04
CA LEU A 196 -9.47 11.75 4.39
C LEU A 196 -9.80 10.35 3.83
N ALA A 197 -8.86 9.73 3.15
CA ALA A 197 -9.04 8.39 2.61
C ALA A 197 -8.32 7.33 3.45
N SER A 198 -8.79 6.09 3.38
CA SER A 198 -8.01 4.91 3.72
C SER A 198 -8.21 3.89 2.61
N ARG A 199 -7.15 3.50 1.91
CA ARG A 199 -7.20 2.51 0.83
C ARG A 199 -6.94 1.09 1.35
N THR A 200 -6.21 0.98 2.44
CA THR A 200 -6.03 -0.26 3.19
C THR A 200 -7.16 -0.40 4.18
N PRO A 201 -7.80 -1.56 4.29
CA PRO A 201 -9.00 -1.72 5.11
C PRO A 201 -8.74 -1.60 6.61
N GLY A 202 -7.47 -1.56 7.04
CA GLY A 202 -7.11 -1.68 8.44
C GLY A 202 -7.12 -3.13 8.92
N ARG A 203 -7.24 -3.35 10.24
CA ARG A 203 -7.28 -4.68 10.87
C ARG A 203 -8.23 -4.70 12.05
N THR A 204 -9.00 -5.76 12.17
CA THR A 204 -9.75 -6.04 13.39
C THR A 204 -8.87 -6.73 14.42
N PHE A 205 -9.02 -6.35 15.68
CA PHE A 205 -8.38 -6.99 16.81
C PHE A 205 -9.31 -6.94 18.03
N GLU A 206 -9.78 -8.09 18.52
CA GLU A 206 -10.83 -8.15 19.53
C GLU A 206 -12.07 -7.34 19.08
N ASN A 207 -12.49 -6.33 19.83
CA ASN A 207 -13.59 -5.43 19.47
C ASN A 207 -13.13 -4.10 18.90
N LEU A 208 -11.91 -4.04 18.35
CA LEU A 208 -11.36 -2.85 17.71
C LEU A 208 -11.22 -3.03 16.21
N ILE A 209 -11.43 -1.95 15.47
CA ILE A 209 -10.91 -1.76 14.11
C ILE A 209 -9.79 -0.74 14.17
N ILE A 210 -8.57 -1.14 13.82
CA ILE A 210 -7.38 -0.30 13.79
C ILE A 210 -7.20 0.19 12.36
N LEU A 211 -7.02 1.50 12.17
CA LEU A 211 -6.93 2.14 10.86
C LEU A 211 -5.67 2.98 10.74
N GLY A 212 -4.99 2.86 9.61
CA GLY A 212 -4.13 3.89 9.06
C GLY A 212 -4.92 4.87 8.20
N SER A 213 -4.21 5.75 7.51
CA SER A 213 -4.80 6.71 6.59
C SER A 213 -3.94 6.86 5.33
N PHE A 214 -4.50 7.52 4.33
CA PHE A 214 -3.79 8.00 3.14
C PHE A 214 -3.96 9.52 3.08
N THR A 215 -2.87 10.25 3.22
CA THR A 215 -2.87 11.70 3.46
C THR A 215 -2.65 12.55 2.21
N GLY A 216 -2.36 11.92 1.06
CA GLY A 216 -1.98 12.61 -0.19
C GLY A 216 -0.48 12.87 -0.29
N GLU A 217 -0.05 13.49 -1.41
CA GLU A 217 1.35 13.56 -1.82
C GLU A 217 1.95 15.00 -1.79
N GLY A 218 1.17 15.99 -1.37
CA GLY A 218 1.57 17.40 -1.41
C GLY A 218 2.19 17.92 -0.12
N TYR A 219 2.81 19.10 -0.21
CA TYR A 219 3.24 19.87 0.96
C TYR A 219 2.07 20.14 1.92
N LEU A 220 2.36 20.21 3.20
CA LEU A 220 1.38 20.50 4.27
C LEU A 220 0.17 19.54 4.28
N ALA A 221 0.35 18.32 3.84
CA ALA A 221 -0.63 17.24 3.99
C ALA A 221 -1.08 17.11 5.46
N PRO A 222 -2.27 16.53 5.74
CA PRO A 222 -2.68 16.24 7.10
C PRO A 222 -1.78 15.18 7.75
N PRO A 223 -1.76 15.08 9.10
CA PRO A 223 -1.03 14.02 9.78
C PRO A 223 -1.66 12.65 9.53
N GLY A 224 -0.83 11.62 9.48
CA GLY A 224 -1.23 10.23 9.24
C GLY A 224 -1.53 9.43 10.50
N ASP A 225 -2.02 10.07 11.58
CA ASP A 225 -2.22 9.45 12.88
C ASP A 225 -2.95 8.11 12.82
N ILE A 226 -2.47 7.14 13.59
CA ILE A 226 -3.04 5.80 13.67
C ILE A 226 -4.15 5.80 14.73
N ARG A 227 -5.29 5.18 14.42
CA ARG A 227 -6.47 5.22 15.28
C ARG A 227 -7.11 3.85 15.41
N ALA A 228 -7.69 3.58 16.57
CA ALA A 228 -8.57 2.45 16.76
C ALA A 228 -9.95 2.89 17.20
N PHE A 229 -10.95 2.24 16.63
CA PHE A 229 -12.35 2.48 16.93
C PHE A 229 -13.02 1.20 17.41
N ASP A 230 -13.97 1.33 18.32
CA ASP A 230 -14.80 0.23 18.77
C ASP A 230 -15.70 -0.27 17.63
N VAL A 231 -15.68 -1.57 17.34
CA VAL A 231 -16.41 -2.15 16.18
C VAL A 231 -17.93 -2.14 16.37
N HIS A 232 -18.45 -2.03 17.60
CA HIS A 232 -19.88 -1.98 17.87
C HIS A 232 -20.44 -0.57 17.65
N THR A 233 -19.71 0.44 18.12
CA THR A 233 -20.21 1.82 18.27
C THR A 233 -19.55 2.83 17.34
N GLY A 234 -18.41 2.50 16.74
CA GLY A 234 -17.59 3.47 15.97
C GLY A 234 -16.89 4.54 16.82
N LYS A 235 -16.93 4.43 18.16
CA LYS A 235 -16.25 5.42 19.04
C LYS A 235 -14.74 5.26 18.96
N LEU A 236 -14.02 6.38 18.92
CA LEU A 236 -12.56 6.40 19.02
C LEU A 236 -12.12 5.87 20.40
N VAL A 237 -11.24 4.85 20.38
CA VAL A 237 -10.71 4.22 21.61
C VAL A 237 -9.32 4.74 21.91
N TRP A 238 -8.44 4.80 20.93
CA TRP A 238 -7.11 5.38 21.07
C TRP A 238 -6.61 5.99 19.76
N ILE A 239 -5.68 6.93 19.88
CA ILE A 239 -4.95 7.58 18.80
C ILE A 239 -3.46 7.56 19.13
N PHE A 240 -2.63 7.32 18.10
CA PHE A 240 -1.19 7.47 18.16
C PHE A 240 -0.76 8.55 17.16
N HIS A 241 -0.10 9.60 17.65
CA HIS A 241 0.40 10.69 16.82
C HIS A 241 1.67 10.25 16.11
N THR A 242 1.63 10.13 14.80
CA THR A 242 2.78 9.74 14.00
C THR A 242 3.78 10.88 13.79
N ILE A 243 3.32 12.15 13.91
CA ILE A 243 4.16 13.33 14.08
C ILE A 243 4.05 13.75 15.55
N PRO A 244 5.11 13.53 16.36
CA PRO A 244 5.05 13.70 17.80
C PRO A 244 4.75 15.12 18.23
N ARG A 245 3.98 15.27 19.31
CA ARG A 245 3.66 16.53 19.98
C ARG A 245 4.64 16.84 21.11
N PRO A 246 4.65 18.08 21.64
CA PRO A 246 5.50 18.42 22.77
C PRO A 246 5.34 17.44 23.93
N GLY A 247 6.45 16.87 24.40
CA GLY A 247 6.49 15.85 25.46
C GLY A 247 6.36 14.41 24.98
N GLU A 248 6.01 14.16 23.74
CA GLU A 248 6.01 12.81 23.15
C GLU A 248 7.41 12.47 22.61
N MET A 249 7.75 11.18 22.65
CA MET A 249 9.02 10.68 22.12
C MET A 249 9.12 10.95 20.62
N GLY A 250 10.27 11.45 20.18
CA GLY A 250 10.53 11.78 18.77
C GLY A 250 10.26 13.23 18.40
N TYR A 251 9.66 14.04 19.30
CA TYR A 251 9.39 15.46 19.03
C TYR A 251 10.63 16.25 18.59
N ASP A 252 11.78 16.00 19.21
CA ASP A 252 13.04 16.68 18.91
C ASP A 252 13.67 16.25 17.58
N SER A 253 13.12 15.23 16.91
CA SER A 253 13.54 14.81 15.57
C SER A 253 12.91 15.66 14.45
N TRP A 254 12.07 16.62 14.81
CA TRP A 254 11.36 17.55 13.93
C TRP A 254 11.70 19.01 14.27
N PRO A 255 11.48 19.95 13.36
CA PRO A 255 11.44 21.36 13.72
C PRO A 255 10.39 21.61 14.80
N LYS A 256 10.67 22.61 15.67
CA LYS A 256 9.72 22.99 16.70
C LYS A 256 8.32 23.24 16.11
N ASP A 257 7.31 22.68 16.74
CA ASP A 257 5.91 22.83 16.34
C ASP A 257 5.55 22.26 14.95
N ALA A 258 6.39 21.39 14.38
CA ALA A 258 6.15 20.77 13.07
C ALA A 258 4.78 20.06 12.99
N TYR A 259 4.30 19.44 14.07
CA TYR A 259 2.98 18.81 14.15
C TYR A 259 1.81 19.74 13.77
N LYS A 260 2.01 21.06 13.84
CA LYS A 260 0.99 22.05 13.46
C LYS A 260 0.86 22.23 11.95
N TYR A 261 1.88 21.87 11.16
CA TYR A 261 1.90 22.10 9.72
C TYR A 261 2.42 20.94 8.89
N MET A 262 3.26 20.07 9.42
CA MET A 262 3.76 18.88 8.70
C MET A 262 2.71 17.76 8.64
N GLY A 263 2.79 16.92 7.63
CA GLY A 263 1.90 15.80 7.42
C GLY A 263 2.55 14.62 6.72
N GLY A 264 1.74 13.71 6.20
CA GLY A 264 2.19 12.39 5.83
C GLY A 264 2.42 11.54 7.07
N VAL A 265 3.48 10.77 7.12
CA VAL A 265 3.82 9.84 8.20
C VAL A 265 2.64 8.90 8.48
N ASP A 266 1.99 8.48 7.41
CA ASP A 266 0.76 7.70 7.45
C ASP A 266 1.02 6.19 7.32
N VAL A 267 -0.01 5.38 7.49
CA VAL A 267 0.03 3.94 7.26
C VAL A 267 -0.92 3.62 6.12
N TRP A 268 -0.42 3.75 4.90
CA TRP A 268 -1.18 3.48 3.69
C TRP A 268 -0.97 2.06 3.13
N GLY A 269 0.07 1.36 3.62
CA GLY A 269 0.38 -0.03 3.33
C GLY A 269 -0.34 -1.03 4.24
N GLU A 270 -0.06 -2.32 4.05
CA GLU A 270 -0.56 -3.38 4.93
C GLU A 270 0.23 -3.41 6.22
N PHE A 271 -0.45 -3.67 7.35
CA PHE A 271 0.18 -3.89 8.65
C PHE A 271 -0.27 -5.22 9.28
N THR A 272 0.43 -5.65 10.31
CA THR A 272 0.37 -7.01 10.83
C THR A 272 0.14 -7.01 12.32
N ILE A 273 -0.65 -7.98 12.82
CA ILE A 273 -0.93 -8.15 14.24
C ILE A 273 -0.42 -9.51 14.73
N ASP A 274 0.41 -9.51 15.76
CA ASP A 274 0.66 -10.68 16.61
C ASP A 274 -0.49 -10.81 17.61
N VAL A 275 -1.53 -11.52 17.22
CA VAL A 275 -2.75 -11.69 18.02
C VAL A 275 -2.45 -12.30 19.39
N LYS A 276 -1.49 -13.23 19.46
CA LYS A 276 -1.10 -13.89 20.71
C LYS A 276 -0.55 -12.91 21.75
N ARG A 277 0.20 -11.90 21.30
CA ARG A 277 0.83 -10.90 22.17
C ARG A 277 0.04 -9.58 22.24
N GLY A 278 -0.90 -9.37 21.33
CA GLY A 278 -1.59 -8.09 21.19
C GLY A 278 -0.65 -6.97 20.72
N ILE A 279 0.33 -7.29 19.87
CA ILE A 279 1.25 -6.31 19.29
C ILE A 279 0.88 -6.09 17.83
N VAL A 280 0.74 -4.82 17.43
CA VAL A 280 0.57 -4.43 16.03
C VAL A 280 1.83 -3.78 15.50
N TYR A 281 2.23 -4.16 14.28
CA TYR A 281 3.45 -3.68 13.59
C TYR A 281 3.04 -2.88 12.36
N PHE A 282 3.34 -1.58 12.39
CA PHE A 282 3.01 -0.65 11.32
C PHE A 282 4.23 -0.30 10.47
N PRO A 283 4.18 -0.48 9.15
CA PRO A 283 5.12 0.15 8.23
C PRO A 283 4.65 1.61 8.01
N VAL A 284 5.31 2.55 8.68
CA VAL A 284 4.94 3.97 8.65
C VAL A 284 5.60 4.67 7.47
N ALA A 285 4.82 5.43 6.73
CA ALA A 285 5.25 6.10 5.50
C ALA A 285 6.07 7.36 5.72
N SER A 286 6.58 7.91 4.62
CA SER A 286 7.40 9.12 4.57
C SER A 286 6.64 10.37 5.01
N ALA A 287 7.37 11.35 5.51
CA ALA A 287 6.87 12.70 5.72
C ALA A 287 6.68 13.43 4.39
N LYS A 288 5.65 14.27 4.27
CA LYS A 288 5.37 15.04 3.06
C LYS A 288 6.03 16.42 3.12
N TYR A 289 6.60 16.91 2.05
CA TYR A 289 6.75 16.32 0.72
C TYR A 289 7.94 15.35 0.71
N GLU A 290 7.76 14.14 0.16
CA GLU A 290 8.70 13.03 0.29
C GLU A 290 9.99 13.13 -0.51
N LEU A 291 10.09 14.07 -1.46
CA LEU A 291 11.28 14.23 -2.33
C LEU A 291 12.08 15.50 -2.02
N TYR A 292 11.66 16.28 -0.99
CA TYR A 292 12.36 17.46 -0.50
C TYR A 292 11.88 17.82 0.91
N GLY A 293 12.80 18.09 1.83
CA GLY A 293 12.50 18.21 3.26
C GLY A 293 13.07 19.46 3.95
N ALA A 294 13.31 20.58 3.24
CA ALA A 294 13.84 21.80 3.86
C ALA A 294 12.92 22.42 4.96
N ASP A 295 11.65 22.07 4.97
CA ASP A 295 10.66 22.50 5.96
C ASP A 295 10.53 21.55 7.15
N ARG A 296 11.27 20.41 7.13
CA ARG A 296 11.19 19.36 8.14
C ARG A 296 12.56 18.82 8.55
N HIS A 297 13.56 19.69 8.72
CA HIS A 297 14.91 19.29 9.13
C HIS A 297 14.89 18.37 10.37
N GLY A 298 15.77 17.37 10.40
CA GLY A 298 15.84 16.32 11.42
C GLY A 298 15.49 14.95 10.84
N ASN A 299 15.55 13.90 11.66
CA ASN A 299 15.30 12.54 11.18
C ASN A 299 13.83 12.22 10.96
N ASN A 300 12.91 13.08 11.40
CA ASN A 300 11.45 13.01 11.19
C ASN A 300 10.79 11.73 11.74
N LEU A 301 11.09 11.37 12.97
CA LEU A 301 10.47 10.21 13.61
C LEU A 301 8.95 10.47 13.79
N TYR A 302 8.03 9.57 13.44
CA TYR A 302 8.15 8.14 13.07
C TYR A 302 8.10 7.85 11.56
N ALA A 303 8.37 8.81 10.69
CA ALA A 303 8.44 8.52 9.26
C ALA A 303 9.41 7.36 8.97
N ASP A 304 9.11 6.61 7.92
CA ASP A 304 9.96 5.53 7.39
C ASP A 304 10.34 4.46 8.43
N SER A 305 9.41 4.11 9.30
CA SER A 305 9.69 3.26 10.44
C SER A 305 8.85 1.98 10.47
N LEU A 306 9.43 0.92 11.03
CA LEU A 306 8.65 -0.16 11.62
C LEU A 306 8.30 0.26 13.05
N LEU A 307 7.02 0.49 13.30
CA LEU A 307 6.49 0.94 14.59
C LEU A 307 5.67 -0.20 15.23
N ALA A 308 5.99 -0.57 16.47
CA ALA A 308 5.26 -1.54 17.24
C ALA A 308 4.47 -0.87 18.37
N LEU A 309 3.16 -1.12 18.40
CA LEU A 309 2.25 -0.62 19.43
C LEU A 309 1.50 -1.77 20.09
N ASP A 310 1.07 -1.57 21.35
CA ASP A 310 0.04 -2.42 21.97
C ASP A 310 -1.29 -2.20 21.24
N ALA A 311 -1.88 -3.27 20.70
CA ALA A 311 -3.06 -3.19 19.84
C ALA A 311 -4.32 -2.74 20.58
N ARG A 312 -4.41 -2.95 21.93
CA ARG A 312 -5.59 -2.57 22.75
C ARG A 312 -5.59 -1.09 23.13
N THR A 313 -4.39 -0.53 23.31
CA THR A 313 -4.24 0.79 23.96
C THR A 313 -3.55 1.83 23.08
N GLY A 314 -2.95 1.43 21.95
CA GLY A 314 -2.10 2.30 21.13
C GLY A 314 -0.78 2.69 21.79
N LYS A 315 -0.45 2.09 22.96
CA LYS A 315 0.79 2.40 23.67
C LYS A 315 2.00 1.99 22.86
N TYR A 316 2.96 2.92 22.74
CA TYR A 316 4.25 2.68 22.13
C TYR A 316 5.03 1.56 22.83
N LEU A 317 5.61 0.64 22.02
CA LEU A 317 6.48 -0.43 22.49
C LEU A 317 7.92 -0.23 22.00
N TRP A 318 8.12 -0.15 20.71
CA TRP A 318 9.42 0.10 20.07
C TRP A 318 9.24 0.53 18.62
N HIS A 319 10.30 1.05 18.00
CA HIS A 319 10.38 1.34 16.57
C HIS A 319 11.78 1.10 16.04
N PHE A 320 11.89 1.02 14.72
CA PHE A 320 13.14 1.10 13.98
C PHE A 320 12.93 1.94 12.71
N GLN A 321 13.67 3.02 12.56
CA GLN A 321 13.58 3.87 11.38
C GLN A 321 14.47 3.30 10.26
N THR A 322 13.88 2.98 9.11
CA THR A 322 14.57 2.35 7.97
C THR A 322 15.21 3.35 7.02
N VAL A 323 14.78 4.62 7.08
CA VAL A 323 15.36 5.76 6.36
C VAL A 323 15.27 7.00 7.23
N HIS A 324 16.39 7.68 7.44
CA HIS A 324 16.45 8.94 8.16
C HIS A 324 16.24 10.10 7.19
N HIS A 325 15.34 11.03 7.51
CA HIS A 325 15.07 12.21 6.69
C HIS A 325 14.86 11.84 5.22
N ASP A 326 13.84 11.04 4.95
CA ASP A 326 13.58 10.50 3.61
C ASP A 326 13.33 11.60 2.59
N VAL A 327 14.09 11.58 1.49
CA VAL A 327 13.92 12.41 0.29
C VAL A 327 13.93 11.55 -0.98
N TRP A 328 13.59 10.27 -0.85
CA TRP A 328 13.57 9.28 -1.93
C TRP A 328 12.22 8.60 -2.09
N ASP A 329 11.25 8.86 -1.21
CA ASP A 329 9.99 8.10 -1.12
C ASP A 329 10.28 6.60 -0.87
N TYR A 330 11.19 6.31 0.09
CA TYR A 330 11.62 4.95 0.42
C TYR A 330 10.88 4.35 1.63
N ASP A 331 9.65 4.81 1.85
CA ASP A 331 8.79 4.32 2.92
C ASP A 331 8.54 2.80 2.85
N PRO A 332 8.52 2.09 3.97
CA PRO A 332 8.03 0.73 4.00
C PRO A 332 6.51 0.72 3.77
N ASN A 333 6.01 -0.21 2.95
CA ASN A 333 4.60 -0.27 2.61
C ASN A 333 4.06 -1.69 2.42
N GLN A 334 4.92 -2.71 2.51
CA GLN A 334 4.51 -4.11 2.57
C GLN A 334 4.25 -4.52 4.01
N ALA A 335 3.35 -5.50 4.18
CA ALA A 335 3.07 -6.06 5.49
C ALA A 335 4.33 -6.62 6.16
N PRO A 336 4.63 -6.23 7.40
CA PRO A 336 5.67 -6.89 8.19
C PRO A 336 5.33 -8.38 8.41
N GLN A 337 6.23 -9.31 8.08
CA GLN A 337 5.99 -10.73 8.12
C GLN A 337 6.45 -11.35 9.45
N LEU A 338 5.60 -12.18 10.07
CA LEU A 338 5.94 -12.86 11.32
C LEU A 338 6.49 -14.26 11.04
N ALA A 339 7.56 -14.63 11.75
CA ALA A 339 8.12 -15.97 11.69
C ALA A 339 8.72 -16.38 13.04
N THR A 340 8.97 -17.69 13.22
CA THR A 340 9.77 -18.21 14.31
C THR A 340 10.98 -18.92 13.72
N VAL A 341 12.17 -18.47 14.05
CA VAL A 341 13.41 -18.89 13.41
C VAL A 341 14.45 -19.36 14.41
N ARG A 342 15.35 -20.23 13.96
CA ARG A 342 16.53 -20.63 14.75
C ARG A 342 17.65 -19.65 14.51
N HIS A 343 18.07 -18.96 15.56
CA HIS A 343 19.20 -18.03 15.52
C HIS A 343 20.13 -18.26 16.73
N ASN A 344 21.42 -18.45 16.49
CA ASN A 344 22.42 -18.74 17.54
C ASN A 344 21.99 -19.86 18.51
N GLY A 345 21.44 -20.95 17.95
CA GLY A 345 20.99 -22.13 18.70
C GLY A 345 19.64 -21.99 19.41
N LYS A 346 19.02 -20.79 19.42
CA LYS A 346 17.73 -20.51 20.08
C LYS A 346 16.62 -20.29 19.04
N MET A 347 15.38 -20.58 19.44
CA MET A 347 14.20 -20.15 18.67
C MET A 347 13.88 -18.71 19.04
N VAL A 348 13.75 -17.87 18.03
CA VAL A 348 13.45 -16.43 18.16
C VAL A 348 12.21 -16.12 17.31
N ASP A 349 11.25 -15.46 17.92
CA ASP A 349 10.09 -14.93 17.22
C ASP A 349 10.45 -13.58 16.58
N VAL A 350 10.39 -13.50 15.26
CA VAL A 350 10.85 -12.34 14.50
C VAL A 350 9.72 -11.66 13.75
N VAL A 351 9.93 -10.37 13.45
CA VAL A 351 9.20 -9.61 12.44
C VAL A 351 10.18 -9.18 11.35
N ALA A 352 9.82 -9.43 10.10
CA ALA A 352 10.61 -9.10 8.92
C ALA A 352 9.88 -8.05 8.07
N LEU A 353 10.53 -6.91 7.81
CA LEU A 353 9.97 -5.77 7.09
C LEU A 353 10.67 -5.59 5.73
N PRO A 354 10.00 -5.88 4.60
CA PRO A 354 10.46 -5.41 3.29
C PRO A 354 10.19 -3.92 3.14
N SER A 355 11.17 -3.17 2.59
CA SER A 355 11.05 -1.73 2.39
C SER A 355 11.28 -1.32 0.93
N LYS A 356 10.76 -0.15 0.52
CA LYS A 356 10.94 0.40 -0.83
C LYS A 356 12.42 0.52 -1.24
N ASN A 357 13.34 0.74 -0.29
CA ASN A 357 14.78 0.78 -0.54
C ASN A 357 15.39 -0.57 -0.96
N GLY A 358 14.59 -1.63 -1.04
CA GLY A 358 15.02 -2.96 -1.50
C GLY A 358 15.64 -3.84 -0.42
N PHE A 359 15.67 -3.41 0.83
CA PHE A 359 16.17 -4.20 1.95
C PHE A 359 15.07 -4.93 2.70
N LEU A 360 15.40 -6.11 3.25
CA LEU A 360 14.61 -6.84 4.22
C LEU A 360 15.24 -6.67 5.60
N TYR A 361 14.57 -5.96 6.50
CA TYR A 361 15.00 -5.75 7.88
C TYR A 361 14.35 -6.80 8.78
N VAL A 362 15.11 -7.40 9.71
CA VAL A 362 14.61 -8.49 10.57
C VAL A 362 14.93 -8.20 12.04
N PHE A 363 13.88 -8.25 12.88
CA PHE A 363 13.97 -7.90 14.29
C PHE A 363 13.35 -8.99 15.17
N ASP A 364 13.86 -9.12 16.40
CA ASP A 364 13.07 -9.74 17.48
C ASP A 364 11.78 -8.96 17.65
N ARG A 365 10.63 -9.60 17.47
CA ARG A 365 9.34 -8.90 17.37
C ARG A 365 8.82 -8.35 18.70
N VAL A 366 9.40 -8.77 19.84
CA VAL A 366 9.03 -8.24 21.16
C VAL A 366 9.86 -7.02 21.54
N THR A 367 11.16 -7.08 21.23
CA THR A 367 12.13 -6.07 21.71
C THR A 367 12.53 -5.05 20.65
N GLY A 368 12.25 -5.29 19.37
CA GLY A 368 12.73 -4.48 18.26
C GLY A 368 14.23 -4.58 17.99
N LYS A 369 14.95 -5.47 18.65
CA LYS A 369 16.39 -5.65 18.42
C LYS A 369 16.61 -6.30 17.06
N PRO A 370 17.51 -5.75 16.20
CA PRO A 370 17.89 -6.39 14.96
C PRO A 370 18.41 -7.82 15.19
N LEU A 371 17.93 -8.78 14.37
CA LEU A 371 18.38 -10.17 14.44
C LEU A 371 19.84 -10.32 13.96
N TRP A 372 20.22 -9.54 12.95
CA TRP A 372 21.57 -9.37 12.44
C TRP A 372 21.97 -7.92 12.48
N PRO A 373 23.27 -7.59 12.52
CA PRO A 373 23.74 -6.22 12.59
C PRO A 373 23.21 -5.37 11.42
N ILE A 374 22.78 -4.15 11.74
CA ILE A 374 22.47 -3.08 10.81
C ILE A 374 23.46 -1.95 11.07
N GLU A 375 24.15 -1.49 10.04
CA GLU A 375 25.21 -0.49 10.14
C GLU A 375 24.76 0.85 9.57
N GLU A 376 25.02 1.92 10.32
CA GLU A 376 24.93 3.28 9.80
C GLU A 376 26.10 3.54 8.86
N ARG A 377 25.80 3.81 7.58
CA ARG A 377 26.82 4.09 6.56
C ARG A 377 26.65 5.48 5.98
N PRO A 378 27.77 6.21 5.74
CA PRO A 378 27.71 7.52 5.08
C PRO A 378 27.02 7.45 3.72
N VAL A 379 26.20 8.47 3.41
CA VAL A 379 25.50 8.61 2.14
C VAL A 379 25.72 10.01 1.54
N PRO A 380 25.51 10.17 0.21
CA PRO A 380 25.62 11.47 -0.43
C PRO A 380 24.65 12.48 0.18
N GLN A 381 25.09 13.74 0.30
CA GLN A 381 24.26 14.85 0.79
C GLN A 381 23.58 15.56 -0.36
N SER A 382 22.41 16.17 -0.09
CA SER A 382 21.69 16.97 -1.07
C SER A 382 22.43 18.26 -1.42
N ASP A 383 22.34 18.65 -2.69
CA ASP A 383 22.82 19.94 -3.20
C ASP A 383 21.68 20.95 -3.41
N LEU A 384 20.46 20.61 -3.02
CA LEU A 384 19.30 21.50 -3.13
C LEU A 384 19.35 22.62 -2.08
N PRO A 385 19.03 23.86 -2.46
CA PRO A 385 18.96 24.96 -1.51
C PRO A 385 18.01 24.69 -0.34
N GLY A 386 18.50 24.86 0.88
CA GLY A 386 17.71 24.67 2.11
C GLY A 386 17.62 23.22 2.61
N GLU A 387 17.92 22.21 1.79
CA GLU A 387 17.87 20.80 2.18
C GLU A 387 19.03 20.43 3.12
N LYS A 388 18.73 19.54 4.09
CA LYS A 388 19.73 18.98 5.02
C LYS A 388 19.43 17.51 5.26
N THR A 389 19.89 16.66 4.35
CA THR A 389 19.74 15.21 4.44
C THR A 389 20.53 14.61 5.60
N SER A 390 20.10 13.45 6.09
CA SER A 390 20.85 12.70 7.10
C SER A 390 22.23 12.29 6.56
N PRO A 391 23.31 12.39 7.36
CA PRO A 391 24.67 12.01 6.92
C PRO A 391 24.84 10.51 6.72
N THR A 392 24.03 9.69 7.37
CA THR A 392 24.08 8.22 7.30
C THR A 392 22.71 7.63 7.08
N GLN A 393 22.69 6.37 6.63
CA GLN A 393 21.49 5.54 6.50
C GLN A 393 21.76 4.11 7.00
N PRO A 394 20.73 3.36 7.47
CA PRO A 394 20.89 2.02 8.02
C PRO A 394 20.96 0.95 6.93
N PHE A 395 22.03 0.17 6.91
CA PHE A 395 22.27 -0.92 5.96
C PHE A 395 22.28 -2.29 6.67
N PRO A 396 21.38 -3.25 6.31
CA PRO A 396 21.50 -4.63 6.73
C PRO A 396 22.82 -5.24 6.23
N THR A 397 23.54 -5.99 7.09
CA THR A 397 24.88 -6.52 6.76
C THR A 397 24.86 -7.98 6.34
N VAL A 398 23.85 -8.75 6.73
CA VAL A 398 23.77 -10.20 6.50
C VAL A 398 22.67 -10.55 5.51
N VAL A 399 21.49 -9.94 5.64
CA VAL A 399 20.36 -10.17 4.76
C VAL A 399 20.58 -9.39 3.46
N PRO A 400 20.77 -10.05 2.31
CA PRO A 400 21.03 -9.34 1.06
C PRO A 400 19.76 -8.62 0.56
N PRO A 401 19.92 -7.53 -0.24
CA PRO A 401 18.79 -6.84 -0.83
C PRO A 401 18.04 -7.74 -1.82
N PHE A 402 16.70 -7.57 -1.92
CA PHE A 402 15.87 -8.29 -2.87
C PHE A 402 15.68 -7.55 -4.20
N ALA A 403 16.00 -6.26 -4.25
CA ALA A 403 15.89 -5.43 -5.44
C ALA A 403 17.25 -4.84 -5.82
N ARG A 404 17.39 -4.41 -7.07
CA ARG A 404 18.61 -3.73 -7.56
C ARG A 404 18.85 -2.44 -6.78
N GLN A 405 20.12 -2.16 -6.48
CA GLN A 405 20.56 -1.01 -5.68
C GLN A 405 21.29 0.06 -6.52
N ASN A 406 21.52 -0.21 -7.78
CA ASN A 406 22.19 0.71 -8.70
C ASN A 406 21.80 0.42 -10.16
N MET A 407 21.89 1.45 -11.01
CA MET A 407 21.78 1.36 -12.46
C MET A 407 22.84 2.25 -13.10
N THR A 408 23.52 1.69 -14.10
CA THR A 408 24.53 2.38 -14.91
C THR A 408 24.13 2.34 -16.40
N VAL A 409 24.90 2.99 -17.25
CA VAL A 409 24.72 2.94 -18.71
C VAL A 409 24.79 1.49 -19.24
N ASN A 410 25.54 0.60 -18.58
CA ASN A 410 25.69 -0.80 -18.99
C ASN A 410 24.44 -1.63 -18.71
N ASP A 411 23.57 -1.16 -17.84
CA ASP A 411 22.30 -1.80 -17.52
C ASP A 411 21.15 -1.42 -18.47
N LEU A 412 21.43 -0.55 -19.47
CA LEU A 412 20.41 -0.08 -20.40
C LEU A 412 19.87 -1.25 -21.26
N TYR A 413 18.57 -1.46 -21.20
CA TYR A 413 17.86 -2.42 -22.05
C TYR A 413 17.46 -1.77 -23.36
N THR A 414 18.00 -2.25 -24.46
CA THR A 414 17.83 -1.63 -25.80
C THR A 414 16.77 -2.31 -26.66
N GLY A 415 16.15 -3.42 -26.20
CA GLY A 415 15.24 -4.24 -26.99
C GLY A 415 13.95 -3.56 -27.45
N PHE A 416 13.61 -2.40 -26.88
CA PHE A 416 12.46 -1.58 -27.28
C PHE A 416 12.86 -0.22 -27.88
N MET A 417 14.14 -0.01 -28.22
CA MET A 417 14.68 1.29 -28.62
C MET A 417 15.15 1.29 -30.06
N THR A 418 15.01 2.44 -30.71
CA THR A 418 15.71 2.70 -31.97
C THR A 418 17.20 3.00 -31.70
N PRO A 419 18.09 2.89 -32.70
CA PRO A 419 19.49 3.27 -32.53
C PRO A 419 19.70 4.68 -31.97
N GLU A 420 18.89 5.63 -32.40
CA GLU A 420 18.94 7.05 -31.98
C GLU A 420 18.50 7.14 -30.49
N GLU A 421 17.48 6.41 -30.09
CA GLU A 421 17.04 6.32 -28.68
C GLU A 421 18.14 5.73 -27.80
N VAL A 422 18.84 4.71 -28.26
CA VAL A 422 19.97 4.12 -27.53
C VAL A 422 21.08 5.15 -27.29
N VAL A 423 21.44 5.91 -28.31
CA VAL A 423 22.45 6.98 -28.19
C VAL A 423 21.98 8.02 -27.18
N TRP A 424 20.74 8.51 -27.31
CA TRP A 424 20.16 9.51 -26.41
C TRP A 424 20.10 9.04 -24.96
N TRP A 425 19.66 7.79 -24.71
CA TRP A 425 19.61 7.23 -23.35
C TRP A 425 20.99 7.06 -22.76
N LYS A 426 21.98 6.55 -23.54
CA LYS A 426 23.37 6.41 -23.07
C LYS A 426 23.96 7.75 -22.66
N GLU A 427 23.76 8.80 -23.46
CA GLU A 427 24.21 10.14 -23.15
C GLU A 427 23.54 10.67 -21.88
N ARG A 428 22.24 10.55 -21.77
CA ARG A 428 21.46 11.00 -20.61
C ARG A 428 21.89 10.30 -19.32
N LEU A 429 21.95 8.96 -19.33
CA LEU A 429 22.35 8.17 -18.16
C LEU A 429 23.80 8.42 -17.73
N SER A 430 24.71 8.72 -18.68
CA SER A 430 26.11 9.02 -18.37
C SER A 430 26.30 10.35 -17.62
N LYS A 431 25.34 11.28 -17.73
CA LYS A 431 25.37 12.60 -17.07
C LYS A 431 24.62 12.63 -15.77
N ALA A 432 23.75 11.66 -15.52
CA ALA A 432 22.91 11.60 -14.32
C ALA A 432 23.71 11.10 -13.10
N LYS A 433 23.37 11.64 -11.93
CA LYS A 433 23.85 11.06 -10.65
C LYS A 433 23.20 9.70 -10.44
N SER A 434 23.86 8.78 -9.77
CA SER A 434 23.29 7.45 -9.46
C SER A 434 23.86 6.87 -8.16
N GLY A 435 23.21 5.82 -7.68
CA GLY A 435 23.58 5.12 -6.44
C GLY A 435 22.50 5.18 -5.38
N LEU A 436 22.42 4.13 -4.56
CA LEU A 436 21.44 4.08 -3.46
C LEU A 436 21.64 5.29 -2.52
N PHE A 437 20.53 5.91 -2.11
CA PHE A 437 20.51 7.11 -1.28
C PHE A 437 21.23 8.34 -1.88
N THR A 438 21.38 8.40 -3.22
CA THR A 438 21.75 9.66 -3.89
C THR A 438 20.52 10.55 -3.95
N PRO A 439 20.50 11.74 -3.27
CA PRO A 439 19.34 12.60 -3.23
C PRO A 439 18.95 13.17 -4.61
N PRO A 440 17.67 13.36 -4.90
CA PRO A 440 17.24 14.13 -6.08
C PRO A 440 17.83 15.53 -6.04
N GLY A 441 18.19 16.09 -7.22
CA GLY A 441 18.86 17.38 -7.33
C GLY A 441 18.37 18.20 -8.51
N LEU A 442 19.02 19.35 -8.74
CA LEU A 442 18.78 20.20 -9.93
C LEU A 442 19.29 19.56 -11.23
N THR A 443 20.17 18.57 -11.11
CA THR A 443 20.57 17.66 -12.20
C THR A 443 19.84 16.35 -12.09
N GLU A 444 19.71 15.61 -13.19
CA GLU A 444 19.04 14.32 -13.17
C GLU A 444 19.72 13.31 -12.22
N THR A 445 18.92 12.60 -11.47
CA THR A 445 19.35 11.53 -10.56
C THR A 445 18.63 10.24 -10.94
N ILE A 446 19.39 9.17 -11.16
CA ILE A 446 18.85 7.82 -11.34
C ILE A 446 18.65 7.23 -9.96
N GLN A 447 17.40 7.04 -9.60
CA GLN A 447 17.01 6.37 -8.36
C GLN A 447 16.60 4.93 -8.67
N ILE A 448 17.27 3.95 -8.05
CA ILE A 448 16.88 2.55 -8.09
C ILE A 448 17.18 1.88 -6.73
N PRO A 449 16.18 1.21 -6.11
CA PRO A 449 14.78 1.16 -6.53
C PRO A 449 14.20 2.56 -6.74
N GLY A 450 13.29 2.72 -7.72
CA GLY A 450 12.68 4.01 -7.98
C GLY A 450 11.63 4.40 -6.94
N VAL A 451 10.95 5.53 -7.10
CA VAL A 451 9.96 6.07 -6.13
C VAL A 451 8.80 5.12 -5.81
N THR A 452 8.40 4.23 -6.72
CA THR A 452 7.42 3.18 -6.41
C THR A 452 8.01 2.00 -5.66
N GLY A 453 9.30 2.05 -5.35
CA GLY A 453 10.03 1.14 -4.50
C GLY A 453 10.42 -0.19 -5.13
N GLY A 454 11.38 -0.85 -4.52
CA GLY A 454 11.68 -2.27 -4.71
C GLY A 454 10.55 -3.15 -4.19
N ALA A 455 9.95 -2.79 -3.06
CA ALA A 455 8.76 -3.42 -2.48
C ALA A 455 7.50 -2.59 -2.70
N SER A 456 6.32 -3.21 -2.76
CA SER A 456 5.02 -2.53 -2.86
C SER A 456 3.93 -3.35 -2.15
N PHE A 457 2.78 -2.74 -1.90
CA PHE A 457 1.64 -3.42 -1.27
C PHE A 457 1.28 -4.73 -2.01
N PHE A 458 0.69 -5.70 -1.29
CA PHE A 458 0.39 -7.08 -1.70
C PHE A 458 1.62 -7.99 -1.93
N GLY A 459 2.83 -7.50 -1.78
CA GLY A 459 4.04 -8.17 -2.27
C GLY A 459 4.79 -9.00 -1.24
N SER A 460 4.31 -9.16 0.01
CA SER A 460 5.02 -9.98 1.01
C SER A 460 4.15 -11.09 1.59
N GLY A 461 4.76 -12.22 1.91
CA GLY A 461 4.10 -13.34 2.56
C GLY A 461 5.10 -14.23 3.30
N ALA A 462 4.62 -15.13 4.17
CA ALA A 462 5.48 -16.00 4.95
C ALA A 462 4.91 -17.40 5.16
N ASP A 463 5.78 -18.41 5.13
CA ASP A 463 5.58 -19.68 5.81
C ASP A 463 6.29 -19.60 7.16
N ALA A 464 5.56 -19.07 8.14
CA ALA A 464 6.08 -18.73 9.46
C ALA A 464 6.72 -19.93 10.17
N ALA A 465 6.15 -21.13 9.99
CA ALA A 465 6.63 -22.36 10.62
C ALA A 465 7.97 -22.83 10.05
N LYS A 466 8.25 -22.52 8.79
CA LYS A 466 9.53 -22.85 8.13
C LYS A 466 10.55 -21.72 8.26
N GLY A 467 10.18 -20.55 8.79
CA GLY A 467 11.02 -19.35 8.81
C GLY A 467 11.31 -18.83 7.40
N MET A 468 10.39 -19.00 6.47
CA MET A 468 10.50 -18.53 5.09
C MET A 468 9.69 -17.26 4.89
N VAL A 469 10.31 -16.25 4.26
CA VAL A 469 9.64 -15.02 3.84
C VAL A 469 9.81 -14.84 2.34
N PHE A 470 8.73 -14.45 1.69
CA PHE A 470 8.66 -14.22 0.26
C PHE A 470 8.40 -12.73 0.02
N VAL A 471 9.15 -12.14 -0.89
CA VAL A 471 9.03 -10.71 -1.23
C VAL A 471 8.93 -10.57 -2.76
N GLU A 472 7.81 -10.06 -3.23
CA GLU A 472 7.68 -9.57 -4.60
C GLU A 472 8.35 -8.20 -4.69
N SER A 473 9.17 -8.02 -5.72
CA SER A 473 9.93 -6.79 -5.92
C SER A 473 9.87 -6.28 -7.36
N LYS A 474 10.15 -4.98 -7.52
CA LYS A 474 10.25 -4.28 -8.81
C LYS A 474 11.64 -3.69 -8.99
N ASN A 475 12.15 -3.77 -10.21
CA ASN A 475 13.39 -3.13 -10.64
C ASN A 475 13.08 -2.02 -11.66
N VAL A 476 12.26 -1.05 -11.26
CA VAL A 476 11.86 0.08 -12.10
C VAL A 476 12.62 1.32 -11.64
N PRO A 477 13.55 1.85 -12.43
CA PRO A 477 14.24 3.08 -12.08
C PRO A 477 13.32 4.30 -12.20
N SER A 478 13.61 5.33 -11.42
CA SER A 478 13.10 6.69 -11.59
C SER A 478 14.24 7.61 -11.97
N ILE A 479 13.99 8.52 -12.94
CA ILE A 479 14.93 9.58 -13.28
C ILE A 479 14.30 10.89 -12.84
N LEU A 480 14.85 11.44 -11.75
CA LEU A 480 14.31 12.58 -11.04
C LEU A 480 15.14 13.83 -11.33
N LYS A 481 14.45 14.95 -11.53
CA LYS A 481 15.04 16.29 -11.59
C LYS A 481 14.13 17.25 -10.84
N MET A 482 14.66 17.87 -9.82
CA MET A 482 13.92 18.85 -9.02
C MET A 482 13.82 20.19 -9.75
N VAL A 483 12.66 20.83 -9.65
CA VAL A 483 12.41 22.17 -10.13
C VAL A 483 11.81 23.02 -9.01
N PRO A 484 12.06 24.36 -8.99
CA PRO A 484 11.40 25.24 -8.02
C PRO A 484 9.87 25.17 -8.16
N ASP A 485 9.18 25.36 -7.04
CA ASP A 485 7.71 25.45 -7.04
C ASP A 485 7.25 26.64 -7.88
N GLY A 486 6.20 26.43 -8.70
CA GLY A 486 5.72 27.41 -9.69
C GLY A 486 6.31 27.20 -11.09
N GLU A 487 7.38 26.44 -11.24
CA GLU A 487 7.86 26.00 -12.55
C GLU A 487 7.08 24.76 -13.03
N SER A 488 6.88 24.67 -14.35
CA SER A 488 6.23 23.48 -14.93
C SER A 488 7.13 22.26 -14.73
N ILE A 489 6.67 21.30 -13.97
CA ILE A 489 7.22 19.94 -14.03
C ILE A 489 6.92 19.47 -15.46
N SER A 490 7.94 19.41 -16.33
CA SER A 490 7.80 18.67 -17.57
C SER A 490 7.31 17.27 -17.17
N THR A 491 6.10 16.88 -17.60
CA THR A 491 5.55 15.54 -17.40
C THR A 491 6.48 14.46 -17.95
N ASN A 492 7.50 14.89 -18.61
CA ASN A 492 8.66 14.20 -19.12
C ASN A 492 9.89 14.80 -18.44
N ASN A 493 10.25 14.34 -17.25
CA ASN A 493 11.54 14.66 -16.63
C ASN A 493 12.77 14.20 -17.48
N GLY A 494 12.56 13.78 -18.65
CA GLY A 494 13.54 13.57 -19.68
C GLY A 494 12.90 13.95 -20.99
N GLY A 495 13.35 14.99 -21.63
CA GLY A 495 12.79 15.53 -22.87
C GLY A 495 12.17 14.45 -23.78
N LEU A 496 11.16 14.82 -24.54
CA LEU A 496 10.59 13.94 -25.57
C LEU A 496 11.75 13.36 -26.36
N ILE A 497 11.80 12.04 -26.50
CA ILE A 497 12.78 11.38 -27.35
C ILE A 497 12.53 11.94 -28.74
N PRO A 498 13.48 12.65 -29.36
CA PRO A 498 13.22 13.37 -30.61
C PRO A 498 12.61 12.51 -31.72
N SER A 499 13.04 11.25 -31.82
CA SER A 499 12.52 10.29 -32.80
C SER A 499 11.05 9.90 -32.62
N ARG A 500 10.46 10.09 -31.44
CA ARG A 500 9.05 9.80 -31.20
C ARG A 500 8.12 11.00 -31.41
N ILE A 501 8.68 12.21 -31.51
CA ILE A 501 7.92 13.40 -31.90
C ILE A 501 7.59 13.35 -33.38
N ASP A 502 8.53 12.89 -34.23
CA ASP A 502 8.42 12.94 -35.67
C ASP A 502 7.97 11.63 -36.33
N ALA A 503 8.13 10.47 -35.66
CA ALA A 503 7.94 9.17 -36.29
C ALA A 503 6.49 8.61 -36.24
N HIS A 504 5.59 9.15 -35.43
CA HIS A 504 4.18 8.74 -35.41
C HIS A 504 3.23 9.92 -35.20
N PRO A 505 2.88 10.68 -36.24
CA PRO A 505 1.56 11.23 -36.30
C PRO A 505 0.59 10.08 -36.68
N GLN A 506 0.44 9.05 -35.80
CA GLN A 506 -0.77 8.28 -35.86
C GLN A 506 -1.84 9.24 -35.36
N PRO A 507 -2.82 9.62 -36.16
CA PRO A 507 -4.00 10.27 -35.64
C PRO A 507 -4.62 9.26 -34.70
N ASN A 508 -4.41 9.49 -33.38
CA ASN A 508 -5.23 8.84 -32.38
C ASN A 508 -6.67 9.15 -32.80
N PRO A 509 -7.49 8.16 -33.18
CA PRO A 509 -8.90 8.41 -33.57
C PRO A 509 -9.69 9.06 -32.43
N ARG A 510 -9.14 9.13 -31.21
CA ARG A 510 -9.62 9.90 -30.07
C ARG A 510 -9.02 11.31 -29.97
N ALA A 511 -8.00 11.68 -30.77
CA ALA A 511 -7.35 12.99 -30.67
C ALA A 511 -8.07 14.09 -31.47
N ALA A 512 -8.94 13.73 -32.39
CA ALA A 512 -9.84 14.68 -33.04
C ALA A 512 -11.05 14.97 -32.14
N GLY A 513 -10.81 15.52 -30.94
CA GLY A 513 -11.85 15.83 -29.95
C GLY A 513 -11.41 15.68 -28.49
N ALA A 514 -10.17 15.28 -28.22
CA ALA A 514 -9.68 15.19 -26.84
C ALA A 514 -9.57 16.59 -26.23
N ALA A 515 -10.39 16.88 -25.21
CA ALA A 515 -10.26 18.07 -24.40
C ALA A 515 -8.84 18.27 -23.92
N SER A 516 -8.37 19.52 -23.93
CA SER A 516 -7.12 19.85 -23.25
C SER A 516 -7.21 19.44 -21.77
N LEU A 517 -6.12 19.01 -21.18
CA LEU A 517 -6.10 18.66 -19.76
C LEU A 517 -6.71 19.77 -18.88
N PRO A 518 -6.44 21.07 -19.07
CA PRO A 518 -7.13 22.15 -18.36
C PRO A 518 -8.67 22.10 -18.45
N ALA A 519 -9.25 21.86 -19.62
CA ALA A 519 -10.71 21.80 -19.74
C ALA A 519 -11.31 20.59 -18.97
N ARG A 520 -10.63 19.46 -18.94
CA ARG A 520 -11.05 18.28 -18.16
C ARG A 520 -10.93 18.51 -16.65
N LEU A 521 -9.86 19.16 -16.20
CA LEU A 521 -9.68 19.58 -14.81
C LEU A 521 -10.76 20.59 -14.41
N GLY A 522 -11.01 21.59 -15.26
CA GLY A 522 -12.04 22.57 -15.07
C GLY A 522 -13.45 21.96 -14.98
N ARG A 523 -13.73 20.93 -15.77
CA ARG A 523 -14.98 20.17 -15.67
C ARG A 523 -15.09 19.48 -14.32
N THR A 524 -14.04 18.86 -13.84
CA THR A 524 -14.03 18.21 -12.51
C THR A 524 -14.38 19.20 -11.40
N ILE A 525 -13.76 20.39 -11.42
CA ILE A 525 -14.04 21.47 -10.45
C ILE A 525 -15.50 21.93 -10.59
N TYR A 526 -15.99 22.07 -11.82
CA TYR A 526 -17.36 22.46 -12.09
C TYR A 526 -18.36 21.46 -11.50
N GLU A 527 -18.19 20.17 -11.75
CA GLU A 527 -19.07 19.11 -11.25
C GLU A 527 -19.08 19.04 -9.73
N GLN A 528 -17.96 19.32 -9.09
CA GLN A 528 -17.82 19.25 -7.63
C GLN A 528 -18.35 20.51 -6.90
N THR A 529 -18.33 21.68 -7.57
CA THR A 529 -18.53 22.96 -6.88
C THR A 529 -19.66 23.81 -7.48
N CYS A 530 -19.78 23.84 -8.80
CA CYS A 530 -20.63 24.80 -9.51
C CYS A 530 -21.96 24.17 -10.00
N GLN A 531 -21.92 22.89 -10.35
CA GLN A 531 -23.02 22.17 -10.99
C GLN A 531 -24.31 22.17 -10.14
N VAL A 532 -24.16 22.13 -8.81
CA VAL A 532 -25.32 22.13 -7.87
C VAL A 532 -26.25 23.34 -8.04
N CYS A 533 -25.70 24.45 -8.58
CA CYS A 533 -26.47 25.66 -8.84
C CYS A 533 -26.66 25.94 -10.34
N HIS A 534 -25.68 25.57 -11.17
CA HIS A 534 -25.68 25.94 -12.58
C HIS A 534 -26.08 24.82 -13.55
N GLY A 535 -26.49 23.65 -13.01
CA GLY A 535 -26.95 22.49 -13.76
C GLY A 535 -25.82 21.68 -14.42
N PRO A 536 -26.05 20.41 -14.76
CA PRO A 536 -25.02 19.52 -15.35
C PRO A 536 -24.68 19.87 -16.81
N ASP A 537 -25.56 20.58 -17.48
CA ASP A 537 -25.50 20.95 -18.89
C ASP A 537 -25.14 22.44 -19.16
N LEU A 538 -24.77 23.19 -18.11
CA LEU A 538 -24.47 24.62 -18.13
C LEU A 538 -25.67 25.51 -18.47
N LYS A 539 -26.90 24.96 -18.56
CA LYS A 539 -28.10 25.72 -18.92
C LYS A 539 -28.72 26.49 -17.76
N GLY A 540 -28.17 26.31 -16.56
CA GLY A 540 -28.70 26.89 -15.33
C GLY A 540 -29.75 26.00 -14.65
N ASP A 541 -29.85 26.20 -13.33
CA ASP A 541 -30.92 25.61 -12.48
C ASP A 541 -31.26 26.67 -11.41
N ARG A 542 -30.69 26.65 -10.25
CA ARG A 542 -30.80 27.69 -9.22
C ARG A 542 -29.96 28.94 -9.53
N GLY A 543 -28.91 28.77 -10.30
CA GLY A 543 -28.05 29.82 -10.85
C GLY A 543 -28.26 30.02 -12.35
N PRO A 544 -27.75 31.11 -12.92
CA PRO A 544 -27.90 31.43 -14.36
C PRO A 544 -27.12 30.44 -15.23
N ALA A 545 -27.47 30.36 -16.51
CA ALA A 545 -26.75 29.60 -17.52
C ALA A 545 -25.31 30.11 -17.66
N LEU A 546 -24.36 29.18 -17.84
CA LEU A 546 -22.92 29.42 -17.97
C LEU A 546 -22.35 29.08 -19.36
N ASP A 547 -23.14 28.54 -20.28
CA ASP A 547 -22.74 28.16 -21.63
C ASP A 547 -22.14 29.29 -22.47
N THR A 548 -22.48 30.54 -22.16
CA THR A 548 -21.95 31.74 -22.82
C THR A 548 -21.24 32.70 -21.86
N VAL A 549 -20.99 32.29 -20.61
CA VAL A 549 -20.50 33.19 -19.57
C VAL A 549 -19.13 33.77 -19.90
N VAL A 550 -18.23 32.99 -20.52
CA VAL A 550 -16.87 33.44 -20.83
C VAL A 550 -16.87 34.45 -21.98
N SER A 551 -17.73 34.27 -23.00
CA SER A 551 -17.89 35.27 -24.07
C SER A 551 -18.54 36.56 -23.58
N ARG A 552 -19.45 36.48 -22.60
CA ARG A 552 -20.17 37.61 -22.04
C ARG A 552 -19.37 38.43 -21.03
N LEU A 553 -18.60 37.81 -20.15
CA LEU A 553 -17.87 38.49 -19.07
C LEU A 553 -16.36 38.58 -19.29
N GLY A 554 -15.86 37.89 -20.28
CA GLY A 554 -14.42 37.66 -20.47
C GLY A 554 -13.81 36.79 -19.37
N PRO A 555 -12.61 36.22 -19.56
CA PRO A 555 -11.92 35.38 -18.58
C PRO A 555 -11.73 36.06 -17.22
N ASP A 556 -11.34 37.35 -17.21
CA ASP A 556 -11.10 38.10 -15.97
C ASP A 556 -12.40 38.43 -15.22
N GLY A 557 -13.49 38.66 -15.97
CA GLY A 557 -14.81 38.84 -15.37
C GLY A 557 -15.31 37.59 -14.68
N VAL A 558 -15.13 36.42 -15.32
CA VAL A 558 -15.46 35.13 -14.72
C VAL A 558 -14.59 34.88 -13.46
N ARG A 559 -13.30 35.17 -13.54
CA ARG A 559 -12.36 35.05 -12.40
C ARG A 559 -12.83 35.88 -11.21
N LYS A 560 -13.18 37.15 -11.45
CA LYS A 560 -13.68 38.05 -10.40
C LYS A 560 -14.98 37.52 -9.76
N VAL A 561 -15.91 36.98 -10.57
CA VAL A 561 -17.17 36.42 -10.06
C VAL A 561 -16.91 35.18 -9.22
N ILE A 562 -16.04 34.27 -9.66
CA ILE A 562 -15.70 33.08 -8.85
C ILE A 562 -15.06 33.49 -7.53
N HIS A 563 -14.11 34.42 -7.56
CA HIS A 563 -13.35 34.82 -6.37
C HIS A 563 -14.18 35.62 -5.36
N ASN A 564 -15.00 36.58 -5.84
CA ASN A 564 -15.69 37.56 -4.99
C ASN A 564 -17.17 37.23 -4.76
N GLY A 565 -17.73 36.26 -5.51
CA GLY A 565 -19.16 36.04 -5.56
C GLY A 565 -19.90 37.10 -6.38
N ARG A 566 -21.21 36.91 -6.61
CA ARG A 566 -22.08 37.90 -7.25
C ARG A 566 -23.55 37.60 -6.94
N GLY A 567 -24.25 38.53 -6.28
CA GLY A 567 -25.64 38.35 -5.91
C GLY A 567 -25.83 37.18 -4.95
N ALA A 568 -26.62 36.18 -5.31
CA ALA A 568 -26.81 34.96 -4.50
C ALA A 568 -25.66 33.94 -4.64
N MET A 569 -24.72 34.13 -5.57
CA MET A 569 -23.55 33.25 -5.72
C MET A 569 -22.51 33.60 -4.65
N PRO A 570 -22.15 32.67 -3.76
CA PRO A 570 -21.09 32.92 -2.77
C PRO A 570 -19.71 33.04 -3.41
N PRO A 571 -18.73 33.65 -2.73
CA PRO A 571 -17.36 33.66 -3.17
C PRO A 571 -16.72 32.25 -2.97
N PHE A 572 -15.77 31.88 -3.85
CA PHE A 572 -14.99 30.64 -3.78
C PHE A 572 -13.49 30.96 -3.72
N PRO A 573 -12.99 31.62 -2.67
CA PRO A 573 -11.58 31.98 -2.54
C PRO A 573 -10.67 30.75 -2.37
N SER A 574 -11.24 29.63 -2.03
CA SER A 574 -10.52 28.34 -1.90
C SER A 574 -10.18 27.67 -3.24
N ILE A 575 -10.76 28.12 -4.35
CA ILE A 575 -10.36 27.62 -5.68
C ILE A 575 -9.10 28.35 -6.11
N PRO A 576 -7.96 27.67 -6.32
CA PRO A 576 -6.70 28.31 -6.71
C PRO A 576 -6.81 29.02 -8.06
N SER A 577 -5.93 29.97 -8.31
CA SER A 577 -5.87 30.72 -9.57
C SER A 577 -5.75 29.80 -10.80
N GLN A 578 -5.01 28.69 -10.71
CA GLN A 578 -4.94 27.67 -11.76
C GLN A 578 -6.26 26.96 -11.93
N GLY A 579 -6.90 26.49 -10.84
CA GLY A 579 -8.21 25.84 -10.89
C GLY A 579 -9.30 26.76 -11.49
N VAL A 580 -9.28 28.05 -11.17
CA VAL A 580 -10.15 29.05 -11.83
C VAL A 580 -9.84 29.14 -13.32
N SER A 581 -8.56 29.09 -13.72
CA SER A 581 -8.15 29.09 -15.13
C SER A 581 -8.64 27.84 -15.84
N ASP A 582 -8.60 26.69 -15.19
CA ASP A 582 -9.08 25.40 -15.71
C ASP A 582 -10.61 25.42 -15.88
N VAL A 583 -11.35 25.94 -14.90
CA VAL A 583 -12.81 26.16 -15.02
C VAL A 583 -13.12 27.07 -16.21
N ILE A 584 -12.37 28.15 -16.40
CA ILE A 584 -12.54 29.05 -17.54
C ILE A 584 -12.24 28.32 -18.86
N ALA A 585 -11.22 27.46 -18.90
CA ALA A 585 -10.90 26.65 -20.08
C ALA A 585 -12.04 25.69 -20.42
N PHE A 586 -12.63 25.04 -19.41
CA PHE A 586 -13.81 24.20 -19.57
C PHE A 586 -15.02 25.01 -20.10
N LEU A 587 -15.34 26.13 -19.46
CA LEU A 587 -16.48 26.97 -19.85
C LEU A 587 -16.33 27.60 -21.23
N LYS A 588 -15.11 27.71 -21.77
CA LYS A 588 -14.84 28.14 -23.16
C LYS A 588 -15.21 27.06 -24.17
N GLN A 589 -14.98 25.79 -23.85
CA GLN A 589 -15.11 24.66 -24.76
C GLN A 589 -15.68 23.44 -24.04
N PRO A 590 -16.91 23.52 -23.55
CA PRO A 590 -17.48 22.45 -22.73
C PRO A 590 -17.64 21.12 -23.47
N ASP A 591 -17.87 21.16 -24.79
CA ASP A 591 -18.02 19.98 -25.63
C ASP A 591 -16.74 19.14 -25.74
N LEU A 592 -15.57 19.76 -25.53
CA LEU A 592 -14.30 19.05 -25.48
C LEU A 592 -14.08 18.29 -24.17
N ALA A 593 -14.92 18.50 -23.16
CA ALA A 593 -14.88 17.81 -21.88
C ALA A 593 -16.29 17.30 -21.53
N PRO A 594 -16.81 16.27 -22.21
CA PRO A 594 -18.17 15.77 -21.99
C PRO A 594 -18.32 15.16 -20.59
N PRO A 595 -19.58 14.95 -20.11
CA PRO A 595 -19.84 14.26 -18.85
C PRO A 595 -19.08 12.93 -18.76
N GLY A 596 -18.49 12.64 -17.62
CA GLY A 596 -17.64 11.45 -17.42
C GLY A 596 -16.20 11.58 -17.92
N SER A 597 -15.80 12.70 -18.55
CA SER A 597 -14.41 13.01 -18.90
C SER A 597 -13.61 13.59 -17.73
N ALA A 598 -14.24 13.75 -16.56
CA ALA A 598 -13.57 14.17 -15.34
C ALA A 598 -12.31 13.33 -15.09
N VAL A 599 -11.20 13.99 -14.80
CA VAL A 599 -9.94 13.31 -14.52
C VAL A 599 -10.12 12.55 -13.21
N ALA A 600 -10.02 11.23 -13.26
CA ALA A 600 -10.04 10.39 -12.07
C ALA A 600 -8.77 10.67 -11.25
N GLY A 601 -8.88 11.49 -10.25
CA GLY A 601 -7.83 11.91 -9.34
C GLY A 601 -8.41 12.97 -8.41
N ASN A 602 -7.82 13.11 -7.24
CA ASN A 602 -8.20 14.15 -6.29
C ASN A 602 -7.58 15.48 -6.74
N THR A 603 -8.00 15.97 -7.91
CA THR A 603 -7.38 17.10 -8.61
C THR A 603 -7.48 18.42 -7.84
N LEU A 604 -8.45 18.55 -6.94
CA LEU A 604 -8.56 19.72 -6.07
C LEU A 604 -7.55 19.69 -4.93
N THR A 605 -7.14 18.52 -4.45
CA THR A 605 -6.17 18.39 -3.36
C THR A 605 -4.72 18.32 -3.86
N GLU A 606 -4.49 17.90 -5.11
CA GLU A 606 -3.15 17.84 -5.70
C GLU A 606 -2.63 19.20 -6.19
N HIS A 607 -3.51 20.19 -6.37
CA HIS A 607 -3.13 21.53 -6.87
C HIS A 607 -3.29 22.67 -5.86
N ILE A 608 -3.83 22.40 -4.67
CA ILE A 608 -3.89 23.38 -3.59
C ILE A 608 -2.83 23.01 -2.56
N GLU A 609 -1.62 23.51 -2.75
CA GLU A 609 -0.65 23.50 -1.68
C GLU A 609 -0.89 24.76 -0.83
N PRO A 610 -1.37 24.60 0.41
CA PRO A 610 -1.56 25.73 1.29
C PRO A 610 -0.22 26.43 1.52
N ASP A 611 -0.24 27.73 1.74
CA ASP A 611 0.94 28.49 2.17
C ASP A 611 1.45 27.94 3.50
N TYR A 612 2.74 28.13 3.74
CA TYR A 612 3.31 27.89 5.07
C TYR A 612 2.61 28.74 6.12
N PRO A 613 2.48 28.23 7.36
CA PRO A 613 1.93 29.01 8.46
C PRO A 613 2.62 30.37 8.59
N ALA A 614 1.86 31.42 8.87
CA ALA A 614 2.37 32.81 8.95
C ALA A 614 3.52 32.98 9.96
N ASN A 615 3.56 32.12 10.99
CA ASN A 615 4.59 32.11 12.03
C ASN A 615 5.88 31.37 11.61
N LEU A 616 5.91 30.71 10.45
CA LEU A 616 7.11 30.05 9.96
C LEU A 616 7.98 31.08 9.19
N VAL A 617 9.04 31.56 9.85
CA VAL A 617 9.96 32.57 9.31
C VAL A 617 11.41 32.10 9.55
N PRO A 618 12.28 32.06 8.54
CA PRO A 618 11.98 32.27 7.12
C PRO A 618 11.17 31.10 6.54
N LYS A 619 10.32 31.39 5.54
CA LYS A 619 9.63 30.33 4.79
C LYS A 619 10.68 29.57 3.97
N PRO A 620 10.79 28.24 4.10
CA PRO A 620 11.73 27.47 3.28
C PRO A 620 11.27 27.46 1.81
N PRO A 621 12.20 27.33 0.86
CA PRO A 621 11.83 27.15 -0.54
C PRO A 621 11.06 25.83 -0.71
N ARG A 622 10.36 25.69 -1.83
CA ARG A 622 9.74 24.44 -2.26
C ARG A 622 10.31 24.01 -3.61
N TYR A 623 10.59 22.73 -3.71
CA TYR A 623 11.00 22.08 -4.95
C TYR A 623 10.07 20.91 -5.22
N LYS A 624 9.86 20.59 -6.49
CA LYS A 624 8.99 19.49 -6.93
C LYS A 624 9.64 18.69 -8.04
N THR A 625 9.20 17.46 -8.20
CA THR A 625 9.48 16.61 -9.35
C THR A 625 8.31 15.64 -9.58
N GLY A 626 8.21 15.10 -10.79
CA GLY A 626 7.34 13.94 -11.05
C GLY A 626 8.05 12.64 -10.66
N TYR A 627 7.33 11.52 -10.69
CA TYR A 627 7.89 10.21 -10.30
C TYR A 627 8.95 9.67 -11.27
N GLY A 628 9.05 10.21 -12.48
CA GLY A 628 10.13 9.91 -13.44
C GLY A 628 10.34 8.43 -13.75
N GLN A 629 9.31 7.59 -13.64
CA GLN A 629 9.41 6.14 -13.77
C GLN A 629 9.67 5.71 -15.19
N GLU A 630 10.69 4.87 -15.39
CA GLU A 630 11.13 4.40 -16.71
C GLU A 630 11.22 2.87 -16.69
N GLY A 631 10.09 2.21 -16.88
CA GLY A 631 9.94 0.77 -16.61
C GLY A 631 10.82 -0.17 -17.43
N TYR A 632 11.03 0.13 -18.71
CA TYR A 632 11.68 -0.79 -19.65
C TYR A 632 13.09 -0.36 -20.06
N ILE A 633 13.68 0.63 -19.41
CA ILE A 633 15.03 1.09 -19.75
C ILE A 633 16.15 0.28 -19.10
N ILE A 634 15.83 -0.55 -18.12
CA ILE A 634 16.79 -1.42 -17.42
C ILE A 634 16.68 -2.86 -17.93
N THR A 635 17.82 -3.55 -17.99
CA THR A 635 17.85 -4.99 -18.34
C THR A 635 17.00 -5.80 -17.36
N PRO A 636 16.19 -6.79 -17.83
CA PRO A 636 15.39 -7.64 -16.95
C PRO A 636 16.25 -8.45 -15.95
N PRO A 637 15.67 -9.01 -14.87
CA PRO A 637 14.24 -9.07 -14.61
C PRO A 637 13.68 -7.73 -14.09
N TRP A 638 12.49 -7.34 -14.62
CA TRP A 638 11.81 -6.11 -14.19
C TRP A 638 11.07 -6.24 -12.86
N SER A 639 10.71 -7.48 -12.51
CA SER A 639 10.21 -7.83 -11.18
C SER A 639 10.61 -9.26 -10.83
N THR A 640 10.66 -9.54 -9.53
CA THR A 640 11.01 -10.87 -9.02
C THR A 640 10.16 -11.21 -7.80
N ILE A 641 10.04 -12.50 -7.50
CA ILE A 641 9.71 -13.00 -6.18
C ILE A 641 10.97 -13.61 -5.57
N THR A 642 11.32 -13.15 -4.38
CA THR A 642 12.52 -13.58 -3.66
C THR A 642 12.12 -14.35 -2.41
N ALA A 643 12.62 -15.57 -2.23
CA ALA A 643 12.41 -16.35 -1.02
C ALA A 643 13.64 -16.30 -0.12
N TYR A 644 13.42 -15.91 1.13
CA TYR A 644 14.43 -15.91 2.17
C TYR A 644 14.22 -17.06 3.15
N ASN A 645 15.34 -17.64 3.61
CA ASN A 645 15.38 -18.47 4.78
C ASN A 645 15.89 -17.64 5.98
N LEU A 646 14.99 -17.21 6.83
CA LEU A 646 15.35 -16.39 8.00
C LEU A 646 16.05 -17.15 9.12
N ASN A 647 16.23 -18.48 9.03
CA ASN A 647 17.13 -19.20 9.93
C ASN A 647 18.60 -18.90 9.60
N THR A 648 18.89 -18.43 8.38
CA THR A 648 20.24 -18.14 7.89
C THR A 648 20.42 -16.71 7.40
N GLY A 649 19.36 -15.95 7.19
CA GLY A 649 19.38 -14.61 6.57
C GLY A 649 19.68 -14.62 5.07
N LYS A 650 19.64 -15.77 4.39
CA LYS A 650 20.03 -15.90 2.99
C LYS A 650 18.86 -16.02 2.04
N ILE A 651 19.02 -15.52 0.81
CA ILE A 651 18.13 -15.83 -0.30
C ILE A 651 18.28 -17.33 -0.64
N MET A 652 17.15 -18.01 -0.73
CA MET A 652 17.07 -19.39 -1.21
C MET A 652 17.01 -19.42 -2.74
N TRP A 653 16.16 -18.57 -3.29
CA TRP A 653 15.98 -18.40 -4.72
C TRP A 653 15.36 -17.04 -5.02
N GLN A 654 15.53 -16.59 -6.26
CA GLN A 654 14.87 -15.44 -6.83
C GLN A 654 14.40 -15.78 -8.24
N THR A 655 13.11 -15.65 -8.48
CA THR A 655 12.47 -15.98 -9.77
C THR A 655 11.76 -14.74 -10.31
N PRO A 656 11.85 -14.43 -11.61
CA PRO A 656 11.07 -13.34 -12.20
C PRO A 656 9.56 -13.51 -11.95
N TYR A 657 8.86 -12.42 -11.62
CA TYR A 657 7.43 -12.43 -11.34
C TYR A 657 6.63 -12.23 -12.63
N GLY A 658 6.16 -13.32 -13.21
CA GLY A 658 5.52 -13.31 -14.52
C GLY A 658 6.49 -13.11 -15.69
N ASP A 659 5.94 -12.71 -16.84
CA ASP A 659 6.72 -12.44 -18.05
C ASP A 659 6.21 -11.22 -18.81
N THR A 660 7.02 -10.69 -19.72
CA THR A 660 6.69 -9.63 -20.66
C THR A 660 6.95 -10.14 -22.09
N PRO A 661 5.97 -10.87 -22.71
CA PRO A 661 6.15 -11.49 -24.01
C PRO A 661 6.50 -10.52 -25.14
N GLN A 662 6.13 -9.25 -25.00
CA GLN A 662 6.40 -8.17 -25.95
C GLN A 662 7.90 -7.89 -26.14
N ALA A 663 8.73 -8.32 -25.20
CA ALA A 663 10.18 -8.26 -25.31
C ALA A 663 10.77 -9.35 -26.25
N GLY A 664 9.93 -10.08 -26.97
CA GLY A 664 10.30 -11.14 -27.90
C GLY A 664 10.50 -12.50 -27.24
N PRO A 665 10.85 -13.54 -28.02
CA PRO A 665 11.11 -14.87 -27.50
C PRO A 665 12.24 -14.88 -26.46
N SER A 666 12.09 -15.70 -25.41
CA SER A 666 13.12 -15.91 -24.40
C SER A 666 12.92 -17.26 -23.71
N ASP A 667 14.00 -17.93 -23.40
CA ASP A 667 13.99 -19.18 -22.64
C ASP A 667 13.81 -18.94 -21.13
N THR A 668 13.84 -17.68 -20.70
CA THR A 668 13.70 -17.28 -19.30
C THR A 668 12.61 -16.22 -19.15
N LEU A 669 11.89 -16.26 -18.04
CA LEU A 669 10.95 -15.21 -17.65
C LEU A 669 11.71 -13.89 -17.42
N ARG A 670 11.04 -12.76 -17.70
CA ARG A 670 11.62 -11.42 -17.53
C ARG A 670 10.98 -10.59 -16.42
N GLY A 671 9.89 -11.07 -15.87
CA GLY A 671 9.07 -10.33 -14.91
C GLY A 671 8.18 -9.27 -15.56
N ASN A 672 7.16 -8.87 -14.84
CA ASN A 672 6.30 -7.75 -15.24
C ASN A 672 6.87 -6.42 -14.70
N VAL A 673 6.69 -5.31 -15.41
CA VAL A 673 7.23 -4.02 -14.95
C VAL A 673 6.51 -3.51 -13.71
N PHE A 674 5.19 -3.70 -13.62
CA PHE A 674 4.37 -3.29 -12.48
C PHE A 674 3.39 -4.40 -12.09
N PRO A 675 3.82 -5.43 -11.37
CA PRO A 675 2.89 -6.36 -10.78
C PRO A 675 1.99 -5.63 -9.76
N ARG A 676 0.70 -5.98 -9.75
CA ARG A 676 -0.32 -5.47 -8.83
C ARG A 676 -1.13 -6.58 -8.19
N SER A 677 -0.77 -7.82 -8.48
CA SER A 677 -1.31 -9.00 -7.86
C SER A 677 -0.36 -9.49 -6.80
N GLY A 678 -0.89 -9.83 -5.62
CA GLY A 678 -0.15 -10.64 -4.68
C GLY A 678 -0.17 -12.11 -5.07
N PHE A 679 0.46 -12.91 -4.26
CA PHE A 679 0.54 -14.37 -4.38
C PHE A 679 -0.03 -15.02 -3.12
N VAL A 680 -0.31 -16.33 -3.19
CA VAL A 680 -0.60 -17.16 -2.02
C VAL A 680 0.41 -18.28 -1.88
N ILE A 681 0.66 -18.64 -0.63
CA ILE A 681 1.57 -19.71 -0.22
C ILE A 681 0.71 -20.86 0.32
N LEU A 682 0.81 -22.04 -0.29
CA LEU A 682 0.09 -23.22 0.15
C LEU A 682 1.00 -24.13 1.00
N ALA A 683 0.45 -24.63 2.11
CA ALA A 683 1.16 -25.58 2.99
C ALA A 683 1.63 -26.84 2.25
N SER A 684 1.03 -27.14 1.09
CA SER A 684 1.43 -28.21 0.18
C SER A 684 2.78 -28.01 -0.52
N GLY A 685 3.35 -26.78 -0.46
CA GLY A 685 4.64 -26.46 -1.06
C GLY A 685 4.56 -25.69 -2.37
N LEU A 686 3.49 -24.97 -2.61
CA LEU A 686 3.29 -24.11 -3.78
C LEU A 686 3.28 -22.62 -3.42
N VAL A 687 3.73 -21.79 -4.39
CA VAL A 687 3.45 -20.35 -4.45
C VAL A 687 2.66 -20.11 -5.72
N VAL A 688 1.46 -19.53 -5.63
CA VAL A 688 0.53 -19.39 -6.75
C VAL A 688 0.11 -17.93 -6.94
N PHE A 689 0.16 -17.44 -8.18
CA PHE A 689 -0.30 -16.10 -8.56
C PHE A 689 -0.77 -16.05 -10.02
N VAL A 690 -1.50 -15.01 -10.37
CA VAL A 690 -1.79 -14.64 -11.77
C VAL A 690 -1.14 -13.29 -12.04
N ASP A 691 -0.35 -13.21 -13.12
CA ASP A 691 0.35 -11.99 -13.48
C ASP A 691 -0.54 -10.99 -14.23
N ASN A 692 -0.01 -9.79 -14.54
CA ASN A 692 -0.75 -8.77 -15.29
C ASN A 692 -0.85 -9.05 -16.80
N GLN A 693 -0.19 -10.09 -17.30
CA GLN A 693 -0.29 -10.60 -18.67
C GLN A 693 -1.30 -11.75 -18.79
N SER A 694 -2.16 -11.94 -17.78
CA SER A 694 -3.23 -12.94 -17.77
C SER A 694 -2.72 -14.39 -17.77
N LYS A 695 -1.65 -14.65 -17.05
CA LYS A 695 -1.12 -16.00 -16.90
C LYS A 695 -1.02 -16.41 -15.44
N LEU A 696 -1.59 -17.59 -15.12
CA LEU A 696 -1.45 -18.23 -13.82
C LEU A 696 -0.11 -18.97 -13.77
N TYR A 697 0.60 -18.81 -12.66
CA TYR A 697 1.83 -19.50 -12.33
C TYR A 697 1.68 -20.25 -11.02
N ALA A 698 2.24 -21.45 -10.97
CA ALA A 698 2.47 -22.20 -9.73
C ALA A 698 3.96 -22.55 -9.65
N LEU A 699 4.60 -22.07 -8.59
CA LEU A 699 6.01 -22.28 -8.33
C LEU A 699 6.20 -23.28 -7.18
N ASP A 700 7.28 -24.06 -7.26
CA ASP A 700 7.76 -24.84 -6.12
C ASP A 700 8.29 -23.92 -5.01
N GLN A 701 7.73 -24.02 -3.82
CA GLN A 701 8.06 -23.17 -2.68
C GLN A 701 9.55 -23.22 -2.28
N LYS A 702 10.22 -24.36 -2.48
CA LYS A 702 11.61 -24.56 -2.03
C LYS A 702 12.64 -24.05 -3.04
N THR A 703 12.32 -24.14 -4.33
CA THR A 703 13.28 -23.90 -5.42
C THR A 703 12.96 -22.70 -6.30
N GLY A 704 11.74 -22.17 -6.21
CA GLY A 704 11.25 -21.11 -7.10
C GLY A 704 11.00 -21.58 -8.55
N LYS A 705 11.14 -22.88 -8.84
CA LYS A 705 10.91 -23.43 -10.18
C LYS A 705 9.43 -23.33 -10.54
N VAL A 706 9.14 -22.83 -11.74
CA VAL A 706 7.79 -22.88 -12.32
C VAL A 706 7.42 -24.34 -12.60
N LEU A 707 6.38 -24.83 -11.95
CA LEU A 707 5.85 -26.20 -12.12
C LEU A 707 4.69 -26.25 -13.10
N PHE A 708 3.90 -25.16 -13.15
CA PHE A 708 2.72 -25.11 -13.98
C PHE A 708 2.41 -23.67 -14.38
N THR A 709 1.92 -23.51 -15.61
CA THR A 709 1.35 -22.24 -16.11
C THR A 709 0.05 -22.52 -16.85
N ARG A 710 -0.88 -21.55 -16.79
CA ARG A 710 -2.15 -21.59 -17.52
C ARG A 710 -2.57 -20.16 -17.88
N ASP A 711 -3.18 -20.00 -19.06
CA ASP A 711 -3.80 -18.72 -19.41
C ASP A 711 -5.03 -18.47 -18.55
N ALA A 712 -5.17 -17.24 -18.07
CA ALA A 712 -6.30 -16.74 -17.30
C ALA A 712 -7.10 -15.76 -18.15
N PRO A 713 -8.40 -15.56 -17.86
CA PRO A 713 -9.25 -14.64 -18.64
C PRO A 713 -8.78 -13.18 -18.62
N ASN A 714 -8.10 -12.76 -17.56
CA ASN A 714 -7.56 -11.41 -17.39
C ASN A 714 -6.41 -11.43 -16.37
N GLY A 715 -5.65 -10.33 -16.26
CA GLY A 715 -4.65 -10.14 -15.23
C GLY A 715 -5.28 -10.00 -13.83
N ALA A 716 -4.60 -10.49 -12.80
CA ALA A 716 -5.09 -10.37 -11.43
C ALA A 716 -4.72 -9.03 -10.79
N VAL A 717 -5.51 -8.65 -9.79
CA VAL A 717 -5.24 -7.55 -8.87
C VAL A 717 -5.58 -7.99 -7.45
N GLY A 718 -4.78 -7.57 -6.46
CA GLY A 718 -4.95 -7.99 -5.07
C GLY A 718 -4.42 -9.40 -4.79
N VAL A 719 -4.60 -9.85 -3.58
CA VAL A 719 -4.19 -11.18 -3.11
C VAL A 719 -5.34 -12.15 -3.28
N PRO A 720 -5.15 -13.31 -3.91
CA PRO A 720 -6.21 -14.30 -4.05
C PRO A 720 -6.58 -14.91 -2.69
N ALA A 721 -7.81 -15.40 -2.56
CA ALA A 721 -8.28 -16.12 -1.39
C ALA A 721 -8.18 -17.64 -1.60
N VAL A 722 -7.74 -18.36 -0.56
CA VAL A 722 -7.70 -19.83 -0.55
C VAL A 722 -8.65 -20.35 0.51
N TYR A 723 -9.58 -21.22 0.13
CA TYR A 723 -10.61 -21.71 1.02
C TYR A 723 -11.09 -23.11 0.66
N GLU A 724 -11.80 -23.77 1.57
CA GLU A 724 -12.40 -25.07 1.37
C GLU A 724 -13.91 -25.01 1.60
N VAL A 725 -14.68 -25.51 0.64
CA VAL A 725 -16.14 -25.69 0.76
C VAL A 725 -16.50 -27.07 0.26
N GLY A 726 -17.28 -27.81 1.06
CA GLY A 726 -17.72 -29.17 0.71
C GLY A 726 -16.56 -30.15 0.51
N GLY A 727 -15.42 -29.98 1.20
CA GLY A 727 -14.24 -30.81 1.06
C GLY A 727 -13.42 -30.55 -0.21
N ARG A 728 -13.70 -29.47 -0.93
CA ARG A 728 -12.96 -29.05 -2.12
C ARG A 728 -12.22 -27.75 -1.87
N GLU A 729 -10.93 -27.71 -2.16
CA GLU A 729 -10.08 -26.52 -2.06
C GLU A 729 -10.21 -25.65 -3.31
N TYR A 730 -10.34 -24.34 -3.12
CA TYR A 730 -10.46 -23.32 -4.16
C TYR A 730 -9.41 -22.23 -3.98
N ILE A 731 -8.97 -21.65 -5.10
CA ILE A 731 -8.18 -20.42 -5.16
C ILE A 731 -8.99 -19.39 -5.95
N LEU A 732 -9.46 -18.34 -5.29
CA LEU A 732 -10.30 -17.28 -5.86
C LEU A 732 -9.47 -16.07 -6.21
N PHE A 733 -9.41 -15.70 -7.49
CA PHE A 733 -8.71 -14.55 -8.01
C PHE A 733 -9.68 -13.43 -8.41
N ALA A 734 -9.29 -12.18 -8.15
CA ALA A 734 -9.87 -10.99 -8.76
C ALA A 734 -9.17 -10.73 -10.11
N LEU A 735 -9.69 -11.29 -11.20
CA LEU A 735 -9.17 -11.10 -12.56
C LEU A 735 -9.80 -9.84 -13.17
N THR A 736 -9.52 -8.70 -12.57
CA THR A 736 -10.11 -7.39 -12.91
C THR A 736 -9.06 -6.39 -13.38
N GLY A 737 -7.79 -6.82 -13.43
CA GLY A 737 -6.68 -6.06 -13.97
C GLY A 737 -6.83 -5.90 -15.48
N GLY A 738 -5.80 -5.45 -16.09
CA GLY A 738 -5.68 -5.30 -17.53
C GLY A 738 -4.54 -4.36 -17.82
N PRO A 739 -4.04 -4.32 -19.04
CA PRO A 739 -2.88 -3.52 -19.42
C PRO A 739 -3.11 -2.01 -19.27
N ALA A 740 -4.34 -1.55 -19.05
CA ALA A 740 -4.70 -0.12 -18.95
C ALA A 740 -4.04 0.63 -17.80
N PHE A 741 -3.46 -0.05 -16.79
CA PHE A 741 -2.81 0.63 -15.66
C PHE A 741 -1.34 1.00 -15.92
N SER A 742 -0.77 0.53 -17.00
CA SER A 742 0.57 0.94 -17.46
C SER A 742 0.59 2.25 -18.25
N ALA A 743 -0.55 2.92 -18.38
CA ALA A 743 -0.69 4.15 -19.20
C ALA A 743 0.07 5.38 -18.69
N GLY A 744 0.67 5.34 -17.50
CA GLY A 744 1.60 6.37 -17.02
C GLY A 744 3.07 6.05 -17.27
N LEU A 745 3.37 4.81 -17.71
CA LEU A 745 4.70 4.41 -18.11
C LEU A 745 4.87 4.69 -19.59
N ARG A 746 6.00 5.24 -19.98
CA ARG A 746 6.41 5.23 -21.38
C ARG A 746 6.61 3.76 -21.78
N MET A 747 5.61 3.25 -22.47
CA MET A 747 5.50 1.87 -22.85
C MET A 747 6.46 1.55 -23.99
N ALA A 748 6.85 0.29 -24.09
CA ALA A 748 7.42 -0.28 -25.28
C ALA A 748 6.67 0.19 -26.54
N PRO A 749 7.38 0.48 -27.65
CA PRO A 749 6.75 0.82 -28.91
C PRO A 749 5.73 -0.25 -29.30
N GLY A 750 4.53 0.16 -29.61
CA GLY A 750 3.46 -0.75 -30.00
C GLY A 750 2.36 -0.94 -28.96
N GLY A 751 2.44 -0.26 -27.81
CA GLY A 751 1.41 -0.26 -26.73
C GLY A 751 0.92 -1.67 -26.47
N VAL A 752 1.09 -2.17 -25.25
CA VAL A 752 0.54 -3.49 -24.89
C VAL A 752 -0.99 -3.39 -24.80
N ASN A 753 -1.62 -3.34 -25.96
CA ASN A 753 -3.04 -3.58 -26.09
C ASN A 753 -3.26 -5.10 -26.17
N THR A 754 -2.97 -5.81 -25.09
CA THR A 754 -3.64 -7.10 -24.92
C THR A 754 -5.11 -6.76 -24.70
N PRO A 755 -6.04 -7.23 -25.53
CA PRO A 755 -7.46 -7.01 -25.25
C PRO A 755 -7.74 -7.51 -23.84
N ALA A 756 -8.15 -6.61 -22.97
CA ALA A 756 -8.55 -7.01 -21.63
C ALA A 756 -9.76 -7.93 -21.79
N GLY A 757 -9.62 -9.17 -21.36
CA GLY A 757 -10.75 -10.09 -21.26
C GLY A 757 -11.82 -9.56 -20.28
N PRO A 758 -12.95 -10.25 -20.16
CA PRO A 758 -14.01 -9.82 -19.24
C PRO A 758 -13.49 -9.80 -17.80
N LYS A 759 -13.77 -8.71 -17.10
CA LYS A 759 -13.42 -8.56 -15.68
C LYS A 759 -14.28 -9.48 -14.85
N SER A 760 -13.67 -10.32 -14.04
CA SER A 760 -14.39 -11.36 -13.32
C SER A 760 -13.63 -11.79 -12.05
N TYR A 761 -14.36 -12.35 -11.11
CA TYR A 761 -13.82 -13.20 -10.07
C TYR A 761 -13.84 -14.64 -10.58
N VAL A 762 -12.73 -15.36 -10.47
CA VAL A 762 -12.58 -16.73 -10.97
C VAL A 762 -12.02 -17.61 -9.87
N ALA A 763 -12.75 -18.65 -9.54
CA ALA A 763 -12.28 -19.69 -8.62
C ALA A 763 -11.72 -20.87 -9.40
N PHE A 764 -10.49 -21.24 -9.11
CA PHE A 764 -9.84 -22.45 -9.61
C PHE A 764 -9.89 -23.55 -8.55
N ALA A 765 -10.10 -24.78 -8.98
CA ALA A 765 -10.09 -25.95 -8.12
C ALA A 765 -9.70 -27.22 -8.92
N LEU A 766 -9.38 -28.30 -8.22
CA LEU A 766 -9.22 -29.59 -8.88
C LEU A 766 -10.57 -30.11 -9.40
N PRO A 767 -10.61 -30.85 -10.52
CA PRO A 767 -11.83 -31.47 -11.00
C PRO A 767 -12.46 -32.38 -9.94
N VAL A 768 -13.79 -32.40 -9.90
CA VAL A 768 -14.50 -33.38 -9.07
C VAL A 768 -14.26 -34.76 -9.64
N THR A 769 -13.59 -35.62 -8.89
CA THR A 769 -13.52 -37.06 -9.24
C THR A 769 -14.93 -37.64 -9.09
N LYS A 770 -15.50 -38.05 -10.23
CA LYS A 770 -16.77 -38.78 -10.25
C LYS A 770 -16.66 -40.11 -9.55
#